data_be8468c5cd9ac756ad77ad37b6b28154
#
_entry.id   be8468c5cd9ac756ad77ad37b6b28154
#
_cell.length_a   1.000
_cell.length_b   1.000
_cell.length_c   1.000
_cell.angle_alpha   90.00
_cell.angle_beta   90.00
_cell.angle_gamma   90.00
#
_symmetry.space_group_name_H-M   'P 1'
#
loop_
_entity.id
_entity.type
_entity.pdbx_description
1 polymer ?
#
loop_
_entity_poly.entity_id
_entity_poly.type
_entity_poly.pdbx_seq_one_letter_code
_entity_poly.pdbx_strand_id
1 'polypeptide(L)'
;MGVMGGGMGGGNRGGGGGMRGMGGMGGNMPPGAANYMMQSSGLGNFMVNQQNGIATSHAIGINYTDEWTKQIKVTGSYFFNQINNESNSDLKRTYFNSKDSGTVYNEQSPENNSTNTNNRINFRLEYNPDTNNAVILTPRLSFQNYIANSNTNAGNSIGDKVISNTSNVNTAVSDGYSFKNEILYRHKFIKYGRTISFTYGTDINDKWGYNLLYSKSFFFNSISNDTNKLSNFQNANQNTFGYTHSGNISYTEPIGKYSQVQISYSPSYNYNVSDKTTKRYDSTEKAYTKLDTSLSNKYNFDYTVQRGGLSYVFNYKNTNLTATVNAQQSHLQGSQQYPTSFKTEKYFNNILPQLQFNYKFSSASNLRFNYRTSANAPSISQLQTVVNNSNPVLLSTGNADLKQDYTHFAMARFGHTNMAKGTSFFMFLNGQMTQDYIANQTILPASSDTIDNIVVNRGSQLTRPVNIDGYWNARAYLLYGFPLKSIKSNINVNAGLSYSRTPGLINDKTNYANTYNLNQGFTVASNVSEKLDFTISYNSTYNIVENTIQKGANNNYFNHTAGLKLNYVMFKKIVFNTNITQTLYTGLSQGYNQNFTLCNASIAYKLMKSQALEAKLSVYDLLNQNNNISRNVTETYVEDTRSNILKQYFMFTLTYSLRKFKM
;
A
#
# COMPACT_ATOMS: atom_id res chain seq x y z
N MET A 1 6.01 7.03 17.26
CA MET A 1 5.61 6.14 16.17
C MET A 1 5.36 6.97 14.94
N GLY A 2 6.28 6.96 14.01
CA GLY A 2 6.01 7.52 12.71
C GLY A 2 4.90 6.69 12.08
N VAL A 3 3.71 7.23 11.97
CA VAL A 3 2.82 6.77 10.92
C VAL A 3 3.61 7.04 9.66
N MET A 4 4.21 6.01 9.11
CA MET A 4 4.60 6.02 7.72
C MET A 4 3.30 6.17 6.91
N GLY A 5 2.87 7.39 6.75
CA GLY A 5 2.12 7.80 5.60
C GLY A 5 3.07 7.65 4.42
N GLY A 6 3.31 6.40 4.00
CA GLY A 6 3.85 6.14 2.68
C GLY A 6 2.83 6.68 1.70
N GLY A 7 2.92 7.96 1.39
CA GLY A 7 2.31 8.56 0.24
C GLY A 7 2.95 7.93 -0.98
N MET A 8 2.49 6.75 -1.37
CA MET A 8 2.64 6.29 -2.74
C MET A 8 1.76 7.19 -3.61
N GLY A 9 2.25 8.38 -3.88
CA GLY A 9 1.84 9.22 -4.98
C GLY A 9 2.30 8.61 -6.29
N GLY A 10 1.94 7.37 -6.55
CA GLY A 10 1.98 6.77 -7.87
C GLY A 10 0.77 7.28 -8.65
N GLY A 11 0.91 8.41 -9.32
CA GLY A 11 -0.05 8.89 -10.29
C GLY A 11 -0.19 7.90 -11.43
N ASN A 12 -1.02 6.88 -11.27
CA ASN A 12 -1.38 5.97 -12.35
C ASN A 12 -2.59 6.56 -13.09
N ARG A 13 -2.33 7.47 -14.02
CA ARG A 13 -3.30 7.89 -15.03
C ARG A 13 -3.11 7.07 -16.30
N GLY A 14 -3.62 5.87 -16.29
CA GLY A 14 -3.86 5.09 -17.49
C GLY A 14 -5.28 5.34 -17.98
N GLY A 15 -5.42 5.67 -19.26
CA GLY A 15 -6.66 6.01 -19.93
C GLY A 15 -7.79 5.00 -19.72
N GLY A 16 -8.99 5.54 -19.46
CA GLY A 16 -10.22 4.78 -19.35
C GLY A 16 -10.61 4.16 -20.70
N GLY A 17 -10.29 2.90 -20.86
CA GLY A 17 -10.94 2.00 -21.80
C GLY A 17 -12.06 1.27 -21.04
N GLY A 18 -13.32 1.52 -21.42
CA GLY A 18 -14.49 0.92 -20.78
C GLY A 18 -14.42 -0.60 -20.80
N MET A 19 -14.32 -1.21 -19.62
CA MET A 19 -14.63 -2.62 -19.44
C MET A 19 -16.15 -2.80 -19.29
N ARG A 20 -16.83 -2.92 -20.42
CA ARG A 20 -18.12 -3.59 -20.48
C ARG A 20 -17.90 -5.09 -20.46
N GLY A 21 -18.45 -5.78 -19.48
CA GLY A 21 -18.71 -7.21 -19.53
C GLY A 21 -17.67 -8.08 -18.84
N MET A 22 -17.72 -8.17 -17.53
CA MET A 22 -17.22 -9.33 -16.78
C MET A 22 -18.29 -9.74 -15.76
N GLY A 23 -19.47 -10.12 -16.28
CA GLY A 23 -20.42 -10.95 -15.56
C GLY A 23 -19.97 -12.39 -15.69
N GLY A 24 -19.68 -13.08 -14.59
CA GLY A 24 -19.51 -14.53 -14.54
C GLY A 24 -18.07 -15.02 -14.39
N MET A 25 -17.38 -14.67 -13.33
CA MET A 25 -16.26 -15.46 -12.78
C MET A 25 -16.34 -15.48 -11.25
N GLY A 26 -17.39 -16.09 -10.72
CA GLY A 26 -17.46 -16.55 -9.35
C GLY A 26 -16.73 -17.89 -9.23
N GLY A 27 -15.41 -17.93 -9.35
CA GLY A 27 -14.58 -19.09 -9.13
C GLY A 27 -13.34 -18.70 -8.35
N ASN A 28 -13.23 -19.19 -7.13
CA ASN A 28 -12.10 -19.23 -6.20
C ASN A 28 -10.81 -18.52 -6.68
N MET A 29 -10.69 -17.22 -6.43
CA MET A 29 -9.42 -16.52 -6.49
C MET A 29 -8.63 -16.79 -5.19
N PRO A 30 -7.30 -16.96 -5.27
CA PRO A 30 -6.46 -17.00 -4.09
C PRO A 30 -6.64 -15.71 -3.25
N PRO A 31 -6.60 -15.77 -1.91
CA PRO A 31 -6.88 -14.61 -1.04
C PRO A 31 -6.08 -13.34 -1.37
N GLY A 32 -4.87 -13.47 -1.90
CA GLY A 32 -4.06 -12.31 -2.32
C GLY A 32 -4.49 -11.66 -3.64
N ALA A 33 -5.04 -12.43 -4.59
CA ALA A 33 -5.49 -11.91 -5.88
C ALA A 33 -6.85 -11.19 -5.77
N ALA A 34 -7.71 -11.63 -4.84
CA ALA A 34 -8.97 -10.98 -4.53
C ALA A 34 -8.77 -9.58 -3.95
N ASN A 35 -7.80 -9.40 -3.05
CA ASN A 35 -7.47 -8.08 -2.49
C ASN A 35 -6.92 -7.12 -3.55
N TYR A 36 -6.12 -7.61 -4.51
CA TYR A 36 -5.58 -6.78 -5.58
C TYR A 36 -6.65 -6.33 -6.60
N MET A 37 -7.62 -7.18 -6.91
CA MET A 37 -8.74 -6.81 -7.79
C MET A 37 -9.80 -5.97 -7.09
N MET A 38 -10.07 -6.18 -5.79
CA MET A 38 -10.99 -5.34 -5.02
C MET A 38 -10.49 -3.90 -4.88
N GLN A 39 -9.17 -3.70 -4.74
CA GLN A 39 -8.57 -2.38 -4.69
C GLN A 39 -8.68 -1.63 -6.02
N SER A 40 -8.72 -2.34 -7.15
CA SER A 40 -8.87 -1.77 -8.49
C SER A 40 -10.33 -1.51 -8.92
N SER A 41 -11.31 -2.13 -8.25
CA SER A 41 -12.74 -2.05 -8.62
C SER A 41 -13.52 -0.94 -7.91
N GLY A 42 -12.87 -0.09 -7.10
CA GLY A 42 -13.53 0.97 -6.33
C GLY A 42 -14.30 0.48 -5.09
N LEU A 43 -14.49 -0.83 -4.94
CA LEU A 43 -15.09 -1.42 -3.73
C LEU A 43 -14.13 -1.40 -2.53
N GLY A 44 -12.82 -1.30 -2.77
CA GLY A 44 -11.80 -1.16 -1.73
C GLY A 44 -11.94 0.09 -0.86
N ASN A 45 -12.67 1.11 -1.34
CA ASN A 45 -12.98 2.31 -0.55
C ASN A 45 -14.00 2.06 0.57
N PHE A 46 -14.69 0.92 0.54
CA PHE A 46 -15.72 0.54 1.52
C PHE A 46 -15.23 -0.55 2.48
N MET A 47 -14.08 -1.15 2.22
CA MET A 47 -13.54 -2.19 3.09
C MET A 47 -12.57 -1.58 4.10
N VAL A 48 -12.76 -1.90 5.36
CA VAL A 48 -11.77 -1.65 6.41
C VAL A 48 -10.62 -2.61 6.13
N ASN A 49 -9.45 -2.08 5.76
CA ASN A 49 -8.25 -2.89 5.66
C ASN A 49 -7.97 -3.55 7.00
N GLN A 50 -7.53 -4.80 7.00
CA GLN A 50 -7.12 -5.48 8.21
C GLN A 50 -6.00 -4.65 8.87
N GLN A 51 -6.31 -4.03 10.00
CA GLN A 51 -5.36 -3.26 10.80
C GLN A 51 -4.79 -4.17 11.87
N ASN A 52 -3.54 -3.92 12.26
CA ASN A 52 -2.99 -4.54 13.45
C ASN A 52 -3.78 -4.04 14.65
N GLY A 53 -4.17 -4.96 15.53
CA GLY A 53 -4.98 -4.61 16.70
C GLY A 53 -6.46 -4.98 16.58
N ILE A 54 -7.23 -4.52 17.53
CA ILE A 54 -8.68 -4.72 17.62
C ILE A 54 -9.37 -3.42 17.19
N ALA A 55 -10.11 -3.49 16.10
CA ALA A 55 -10.81 -2.33 15.54
C ALA A 55 -12.33 -2.45 15.72
N THR A 56 -12.94 -1.38 16.24
CA THR A 56 -14.39 -1.16 16.21
C THR A 56 -14.72 -0.17 15.10
N SER A 57 -15.59 -0.57 14.18
CA SER A 57 -15.93 0.27 13.01
C SER A 57 -17.43 0.54 12.96
N HIS A 58 -17.77 1.82 12.76
CA HIS A 58 -19.10 2.30 12.45
C HIS A 58 -19.10 2.90 11.05
N ALA A 59 -19.97 2.42 10.17
CA ALA A 59 -20.04 2.91 8.80
C ALA A 59 -21.48 3.06 8.34
N ILE A 60 -21.73 4.12 7.57
CA ILE A 60 -23.00 4.39 6.90
C ILE A 60 -22.70 4.85 5.47
N GLY A 61 -23.45 4.34 4.50
CA GLY A 61 -23.27 4.71 3.09
C GLY A 61 -24.60 4.87 2.37
N ILE A 62 -24.70 5.91 1.57
CA ILE A 62 -25.85 6.17 0.70
C ILE A 62 -25.33 6.32 -0.73
N ASN A 63 -25.95 5.61 -1.65
CA ASN A 63 -25.64 5.69 -3.07
C ASN A 63 -26.90 6.09 -3.85
N TYR A 64 -26.72 7.01 -4.78
CA TYR A 64 -27.76 7.45 -5.72
C TYR A 64 -27.24 7.28 -7.15
N THR A 65 -28.06 6.71 -8.02
CA THR A 65 -27.77 6.63 -9.47
C THR A 65 -29.08 6.78 -10.21
N ASP A 66 -29.11 7.74 -11.13
CA ASP A 66 -30.28 7.99 -11.95
C ASP A 66 -29.91 8.56 -13.32
N GLU A 67 -30.77 8.41 -14.28
CA GLU A 67 -30.70 9.04 -15.59
C GLU A 67 -31.76 10.16 -15.63
N TRP A 68 -31.34 11.40 -15.27
CA TRP A 68 -32.25 12.55 -15.25
C TRP A 68 -32.87 12.86 -16.63
N THR A 69 -32.07 12.61 -17.66
CA THR A 69 -32.51 12.64 -19.06
C THR A 69 -31.75 11.57 -19.85
N LYS A 70 -32.12 11.29 -21.10
CA LYS A 70 -31.37 10.41 -22.01
C LYS A 70 -29.91 10.87 -22.21
N GLN A 71 -29.62 12.14 -21.94
CA GLN A 71 -28.33 12.77 -22.14
C GLN A 71 -27.56 12.93 -20.83
N ILE A 72 -28.24 12.93 -19.67
CA ILE A 72 -27.63 13.22 -18.36
C ILE A 72 -27.78 12.03 -17.44
N LYS A 73 -26.64 11.45 -17.03
CA LYS A 73 -26.57 10.43 -16.03
C LYS A 73 -25.82 10.95 -14.80
N VAL A 74 -26.41 10.76 -13.62
CA VAL A 74 -25.87 11.21 -12.34
C VAL A 74 -25.65 10.02 -11.43
N THR A 75 -24.49 10.00 -10.78
CA THR A 75 -24.17 9.06 -9.71
C THR A 75 -23.59 9.84 -8.55
N GLY A 76 -24.14 9.64 -7.36
CA GLY A 76 -23.65 10.24 -6.13
C GLY A 76 -23.48 9.20 -5.03
N SER A 77 -22.52 9.39 -4.15
CA SER A 77 -22.40 8.60 -2.94
C SER A 77 -21.90 9.44 -1.78
N TYR A 78 -22.45 9.18 -0.61
CA TYR A 78 -21.92 9.65 0.66
C TYR A 78 -21.55 8.44 1.51
N PHE A 79 -20.40 8.52 2.14
CA PHE A 79 -19.90 7.48 3.02
C PHE A 79 -19.28 8.09 4.27
N PHE A 80 -19.80 7.71 5.42
CA PHE A 80 -19.26 7.97 6.74
C PHE A 80 -18.61 6.71 7.28
N ASN A 81 -17.42 6.84 7.87
CA ASN A 81 -16.74 5.75 8.55
C ASN A 81 -15.97 6.29 9.75
N GLN A 82 -16.16 5.67 10.92
CA GLN A 82 -15.39 5.89 12.12
C GLN A 82 -14.76 4.56 12.54
N ILE A 83 -13.46 4.56 12.75
CA ILE A 83 -12.71 3.40 13.21
C ILE A 83 -11.98 3.77 14.50
N ASN A 84 -12.29 3.06 15.57
CA ASN A 84 -11.54 3.06 16.81
C ASN A 84 -10.64 1.83 16.82
N ASN A 85 -9.33 1.99 16.92
CA ASN A 85 -8.37 0.90 16.88
C ASN A 85 -7.50 0.91 18.14
N GLU A 86 -7.40 -0.25 18.77
CA GLU A 86 -6.50 -0.53 19.90
C GLU A 86 -5.47 -1.55 19.45
N SER A 87 -4.21 -1.16 19.40
CA SER A 87 -3.11 -2.00 18.92
C SER A 87 -2.01 -2.06 19.95
N ASN A 88 -1.79 -3.26 20.49
CA ASN A 88 -0.66 -3.59 21.35
C ASN A 88 0.22 -4.56 20.58
N SER A 89 1.50 -4.27 20.47
CA SER A 89 2.41 -5.13 19.72
C SER A 89 3.77 -5.25 20.42
N ASP A 90 4.44 -6.38 20.15
CA ASP A 90 5.83 -6.58 20.47
C ASP A 90 6.61 -6.67 19.15
N LEU A 91 7.71 -5.96 19.09
CA LEU A 91 8.52 -5.84 17.90
C LEU A 91 9.97 -6.13 18.26
N LYS A 92 10.61 -6.98 17.46
CA LYS A 92 12.04 -7.26 17.55
C LYS A 92 12.70 -6.99 16.21
N ARG A 93 13.64 -6.05 16.20
CA ARG A 93 14.38 -5.64 15.01
C ARG A 93 15.85 -5.98 15.18
N THR A 94 16.44 -6.60 14.17
CA THR A 94 17.85 -6.92 14.07
C THR A 94 18.45 -6.12 12.94
N TYR A 95 19.37 -5.22 13.26
CA TYR A 95 20.04 -4.39 12.25
C TYR A 95 21.22 -5.11 11.62
N PHE A 96 21.36 -4.93 10.29
CA PHE A 96 22.55 -5.37 9.56
C PHE A 96 23.68 -4.37 9.83
N ASN A 97 24.54 -4.70 10.77
CA ASN A 97 25.65 -3.82 11.14
C ASN A 97 26.98 -4.32 10.53
N SER A 98 27.94 -3.41 10.31
CA SER A 98 29.29 -3.82 9.91
C SER A 98 29.94 -4.63 11.05
N LYS A 99 30.80 -5.59 10.69
CA LYS A 99 31.44 -6.54 11.62
C LYS A 99 32.11 -5.93 12.86
N ASP A 100 32.42 -4.64 12.81
CA ASP A 100 33.23 -3.97 13.85
C ASP A 100 32.41 -3.43 15.04
N SER A 101 31.07 -3.38 14.94
CA SER A 101 30.23 -2.76 15.97
C SER A 101 29.30 -3.73 16.71
N GLY A 102 29.30 -5.03 16.36
CA GLY A 102 28.40 -6.04 16.92
C GLY A 102 26.97 -5.90 16.34
N THR A 103 26.14 -6.92 16.50
CA THR A 103 24.74 -6.91 16.05
C THR A 103 23.89 -6.07 16.99
N VAL A 104 23.18 -5.07 16.47
CA VAL A 104 22.27 -4.24 17.25
C VAL A 104 20.87 -4.82 17.18
N TYR A 105 20.28 -5.07 18.33
CA TYR A 105 18.90 -5.48 18.51
C TYR A 105 18.08 -4.30 19.04
N ASN A 106 16.92 -4.09 18.50
CA ASN A 106 15.94 -3.12 19.00
C ASN A 106 14.65 -3.85 19.33
N GLU A 107 14.24 -3.78 20.57
CA GLU A 107 12.97 -4.34 21.04
C GLU A 107 12.04 -3.20 21.44
N GLN A 108 10.77 -3.27 21.00
CA GLN A 108 9.78 -2.24 21.29
C GLN A 108 8.44 -2.89 21.63
N SER A 109 7.74 -2.28 22.57
CA SER A 109 6.37 -2.65 22.94
C SER A 109 5.47 -1.41 22.81
N PRO A 110 4.97 -1.09 21.59
CA PRO A 110 4.06 0.01 21.37
C PRO A 110 2.62 -0.38 21.70
N GLU A 111 1.97 0.48 22.48
CA GLU A 111 0.53 0.49 22.74
C GLU A 111 -0.07 1.70 22.04
N ASN A 112 -1.03 1.49 21.16
CA ASN A 112 -1.62 2.56 20.37
C ASN A 112 -3.14 2.50 20.42
N ASN A 113 -3.75 3.64 20.73
CA ASN A 113 -5.17 3.87 20.64
C ASN A 113 -5.44 4.97 19.63
N SER A 114 -6.25 4.71 18.62
CA SER A 114 -6.56 5.71 17.61
C SER A 114 -8.02 5.72 17.22
N THR A 115 -8.52 6.92 16.94
CA THR A 115 -9.83 7.15 16.34
C THR A 115 -9.63 7.85 15.01
N ASN A 116 -10.19 7.28 13.96
CA ASN A 116 -10.15 7.82 12.60
C ASN A 116 -11.57 7.98 12.07
N THR A 117 -11.99 9.21 11.87
CA THR A 117 -13.32 9.55 11.36
C THR A 117 -13.18 10.11 9.94
N ASN A 118 -13.91 9.51 8.98
CA ASN A 118 -13.87 9.92 7.60
C ASN A 118 -15.28 10.17 7.07
N ASN A 119 -15.45 11.29 6.35
CA ASN A 119 -16.62 11.59 5.56
C ASN A 119 -16.19 11.72 4.09
N ARG A 120 -16.84 11.01 3.19
CA ARG A 120 -16.52 11.00 1.76
C ARG A 120 -17.76 11.24 0.93
N ILE A 121 -17.65 12.21 0.03
CA ILE A 121 -18.68 12.54 -0.95
C ILE A 121 -18.05 12.33 -2.32
N ASN A 122 -18.70 11.51 -3.15
CA ASN A 122 -18.34 11.33 -4.54
C ASN A 122 -19.53 11.69 -5.41
N PHE A 123 -19.27 12.39 -6.48
CA PHE A 123 -20.29 12.74 -7.46
C PHE A 123 -19.72 12.50 -8.86
N ARG A 124 -20.57 12.03 -9.76
CA ARG A 124 -20.25 11.85 -11.18
C ARG A 124 -21.42 12.29 -12.02
N LEU A 125 -21.18 13.23 -12.89
CA LEU A 125 -22.09 13.68 -13.91
C LEU A 125 -21.54 13.26 -15.27
N GLU A 126 -22.34 12.55 -16.05
CA GLU A 126 -22.07 12.26 -17.46
C GLU A 126 -23.11 12.99 -18.30
N TYR A 127 -22.67 13.88 -19.15
CA TYR A 127 -23.50 14.64 -20.07
C TYR A 127 -23.10 14.34 -21.51
N ASN A 128 -24.00 13.73 -22.27
CA ASN A 128 -23.84 13.38 -23.68
C ASN A 128 -24.84 14.18 -24.48
N PRO A 129 -24.56 15.45 -24.88
CA PRO A 129 -25.51 16.30 -25.62
C PRO A 129 -25.92 15.66 -26.95
N ASP A 130 -25.00 14.91 -27.56
CA ASP A 130 -25.18 14.19 -28.80
C ASP A 130 -24.28 12.94 -28.86
N THR A 131 -24.27 12.23 -30.00
CA THR A 131 -23.48 11.01 -30.23
C THR A 131 -21.98 11.28 -30.37
N ASN A 132 -21.59 12.53 -30.59
CA ASN A 132 -20.21 12.94 -30.87
C ASN A 132 -19.53 13.59 -29.67
N ASN A 133 -20.29 14.18 -28.76
CA ASN A 133 -19.78 14.93 -27.61
C ASN A 133 -20.13 14.26 -26.30
N ALA A 134 -19.18 14.25 -25.39
CA ALA A 134 -19.35 13.77 -24.01
C ALA A 134 -18.56 14.63 -23.02
N VAL A 135 -19.21 15.04 -21.95
CA VAL A 135 -18.58 15.71 -20.80
C VAL A 135 -18.79 14.84 -19.57
N ILE A 136 -17.71 14.59 -18.83
CA ILE A 136 -17.76 13.83 -17.59
C ILE A 136 -17.10 14.68 -16.49
N LEU A 137 -17.83 14.90 -15.40
CA LEU A 137 -17.38 15.62 -14.22
C LEU A 137 -17.37 14.67 -13.01
N THR A 138 -16.25 14.60 -12.27
CA THR A 138 -16.11 13.66 -11.15
C THR A 138 -15.50 14.31 -9.90
N PRO A 139 -16.22 15.23 -9.22
CA PRO A 139 -15.75 15.77 -7.95
C PRO A 139 -15.83 14.74 -6.83
N ARG A 140 -14.81 14.74 -6.00
CA ARG A 140 -14.70 13.93 -4.77
C ARG A 140 -14.23 14.81 -3.65
N LEU A 141 -14.90 14.74 -2.51
CA LEU A 141 -14.57 15.49 -1.32
C LEU A 141 -14.46 14.52 -0.15
N SER A 142 -13.41 14.65 0.63
CA SER A 142 -13.24 13.88 1.86
C SER A 142 -12.77 14.78 3.00
N PHE A 143 -13.33 14.52 4.19
CA PHE A 143 -12.92 15.13 5.44
C PHE A 143 -12.44 14.02 6.37
N GLN A 144 -11.32 14.23 7.04
CA GLN A 144 -10.75 13.30 7.98
C GLN A 144 -10.40 14.00 9.29
N ASN A 145 -10.77 13.36 10.40
CA ASN A 145 -10.27 13.65 11.74
C ASN A 145 -9.57 12.41 12.27
N TYR A 146 -8.36 12.58 12.79
CA TYR A 146 -7.54 11.51 13.34
C TYR A 146 -6.98 11.92 14.69
N ILE A 147 -7.23 11.09 15.71
CA ILE A 147 -6.69 11.24 17.06
C ILE A 147 -5.97 9.95 17.41
N ALA A 148 -4.73 10.04 17.88
CA ALA A 148 -3.95 8.88 18.30
C ALA A 148 -3.17 9.15 19.58
N ASN A 149 -3.20 8.18 20.48
CA ASN A 149 -2.35 8.12 21.66
C ASN A 149 -1.46 6.89 21.55
N SER A 150 -0.17 7.05 21.78
CA SER A 150 0.81 5.99 21.70
C SER A 150 1.71 6.01 22.94
N ASN A 151 1.88 4.85 23.55
CA ASN A 151 2.88 4.61 24.59
C ASN A 151 3.85 3.55 24.05
N THR A 152 5.14 3.86 24.01
CA THR A 152 6.15 2.95 23.45
C THR A 152 7.33 2.85 24.40
N ASN A 153 7.62 1.64 24.86
CA ASN A 153 8.86 1.32 25.52
C ASN A 153 9.79 0.64 24.51
N ALA A 154 11.03 1.12 24.40
CA ALA A 154 12.00 0.63 23.45
C ALA A 154 13.36 0.44 24.12
N GLY A 155 14.04 -0.68 23.83
CA GLY A 155 15.39 -0.97 24.27
C GLY A 155 16.29 -1.30 23.08
N ASN A 156 17.54 -0.80 23.10
CA ASN A 156 18.57 -1.24 22.18
C ASN A 156 19.64 -2.00 22.94
N SER A 157 20.16 -3.09 22.34
CA SER A 157 21.25 -3.87 22.88
C SER A 157 22.27 -4.26 21.80
N ILE A 158 23.51 -4.52 22.23
CA ILE A 158 24.55 -5.14 21.41
C ILE A 158 24.94 -6.45 22.12
N GLY A 159 24.61 -7.59 21.50
CA GLY A 159 24.62 -8.86 22.23
C GLY A 159 23.68 -8.78 23.44
N ASP A 160 24.15 -9.17 24.60
CA ASP A 160 23.36 -9.14 25.86
C ASP A 160 23.46 -7.80 26.62
N LYS A 161 24.21 -6.82 26.10
CA LYS A 161 24.43 -5.53 26.78
C LYS A 161 23.41 -4.50 26.28
N VAL A 162 22.53 -4.04 27.15
CA VAL A 162 21.63 -2.91 26.90
C VAL A 162 22.46 -1.63 26.76
N ILE A 163 22.24 -0.90 25.66
CA ILE A 163 22.92 0.36 25.34
C ILE A 163 21.99 1.57 25.43
N SER A 164 20.68 1.38 25.31
CA SER A 164 19.71 2.44 25.57
C SER A 164 18.33 1.89 25.93
N ASN A 165 17.61 2.67 26.76
CA ASN A 165 16.20 2.46 27.03
C ASN A 165 15.45 3.78 26.82
N THR A 166 14.27 3.71 26.22
CA THR A 166 13.43 4.88 25.93
C THR A 166 11.98 4.58 26.26
N SER A 167 11.32 5.52 26.91
CA SER A 167 9.88 5.51 27.11
C SER A 167 9.29 6.77 26.46
N ASN A 168 8.36 6.59 25.53
CA ASN A 168 7.71 7.63 24.76
C ASN A 168 6.20 7.59 24.98
N VAL A 169 5.62 8.73 25.37
CA VAL A 169 4.18 8.96 25.31
C VAL A 169 3.93 10.04 24.25
N ASN A 170 3.09 9.73 23.28
CA ASN A 170 2.83 10.58 22.14
C ASN A 170 1.33 10.74 21.91
N THR A 171 0.84 11.97 21.82
CA THR A 171 -0.53 12.28 21.42
C THR A 171 -0.51 13.07 20.12
N ALA A 172 -1.19 12.58 19.11
CA ALA A 172 -1.31 13.23 17.81
C ALA A 172 -2.77 13.50 17.47
N VAL A 173 -3.05 14.73 17.07
CA VAL A 173 -4.36 15.15 16.54
C VAL A 173 -4.14 15.73 15.15
N SER A 174 -4.97 15.32 14.21
CA SER A 174 -4.86 15.78 12.83
C SER A 174 -6.23 15.85 12.16
N ASP A 175 -6.55 17.02 11.64
CA ASP A 175 -7.70 17.29 10.80
C ASP A 175 -7.25 17.57 9.37
N GLY A 176 -8.12 17.32 8.41
CA GLY A 176 -7.83 17.68 7.03
C GLY A 176 -8.99 17.41 6.08
N TYR A 177 -8.88 18.01 4.90
CA TYR A 177 -9.77 17.73 3.79
C TYR A 177 -8.97 17.49 2.50
N SER A 178 -9.59 16.75 1.59
CA SER A 178 -9.09 16.55 0.23
C SER A 178 -10.24 16.77 -0.76
N PHE A 179 -10.00 17.62 -1.75
CA PHE A 179 -10.88 17.85 -2.87
C PHE A 179 -10.19 17.41 -4.16
N LYS A 180 -10.80 16.47 -4.90
CA LYS A 180 -10.32 16.02 -6.20
C LYS A 180 -11.43 16.20 -7.22
N ASN A 181 -11.09 16.76 -8.35
CA ASN A 181 -12.03 16.88 -9.47
C ASN A 181 -11.34 16.53 -10.77
N GLU A 182 -12.06 15.86 -11.65
CA GLU A 182 -11.63 15.60 -13.02
C GLU A 182 -12.78 15.96 -13.96
N ILE A 183 -12.48 16.79 -14.94
CA ILE A 183 -13.36 17.16 -16.04
C ILE A 183 -12.79 16.55 -17.30
N LEU A 184 -13.55 15.72 -17.97
CA LEU A 184 -13.18 15.09 -19.24
C LEU A 184 -14.19 15.52 -20.32
N TYR A 185 -13.71 16.16 -21.37
CA TYR A 185 -14.44 16.41 -22.60
C TYR A 185 -13.92 15.52 -23.72
N ARG A 186 -14.80 14.95 -24.50
CA ARG A 186 -14.47 14.15 -25.68
C ARG A 186 -15.32 14.59 -26.86
N HIS A 187 -14.68 14.69 -28.03
CA HIS A 187 -15.33 14.94 -29.28
C HIS A 187 -14.91 13.92 -30.34
N LYS A 188 -15.88 13.35 -31.05
CA LYS A 188 -15.68 12.48 -32.21
C LYS A 188 -15.98 13.26 -33.47
N PHE A 189 -15.03 13.30 -34.40
CA PHE A 189 -15.21 13.94 -35.69
C PHE A 189 -15.98 13.03 -36.67
N ILE A 190 -16.44 13.58 -37.79
CA ILE A 190 -17.12 12.85 -38.86
C ILE A 190 -16.21 11.72 -39.39
N LYS A 191 -14.89 11.98 -39.56
CA LYS A 191 -13.96 10.96 -39.99
C LYS A 191 -13.84 9.86 -38.90
N TYR A 192 -14.21 8.66 -39.26
CA TYR A 192 -14.19 7.52 -38.33
C TYR A 192 -12.83 7.33 -37.69
N GLY A 193 -12.80 7.24 -36.36
CA GLY A 193 -11.58 7.08 -35.56
C GLY A 193 -10.83 8.36 -35.23
N ARG A 194 -11.19 9.51 -35.81
CA ARG A 194 -10.64 10.83 -35.45
C ARG A 194 -11.32 11.33 -34.19
N THR A 195 -10.54 11.64 -33.15
CA THR A 195 -11.04 12.11 -31.86
C THR A 195 -10.14 13.17 -31.26
N ILE A 196 -10.72 14.06 -30.47
CA ILE A 196 -9.99 14.91 -29.54
C ILE A 196 -10.56 14.74 -28.15
N SER A 197 -9.70 14.71 -27.15
CA SER A 197 -10.11 14.70 -25.75
C SER A 197 -9.31 15.73 -24.95
N PHE A 198 -9.99 16.33 -24.00
CA PHE A 198 -9.39 17.26 -23.04
C PHE A 198 -9.75 16.77 -21.65
N THR A 199 -8.74 16.60 -20.80
CA THR A 199 -8.94 16.29 -19.38
C THR A 199 -8.29 17.39 -18.55
N TYR A 200 -9.01 17.87 -17.54
CA TYR A 200 -8.48 18.78 -16.53
C TYR A 200 -8.71 18.18 -15.15
N GLY A 201 -7.65 18.08 -14.37
CA GLY A 201 -7.67 17.54 -13.02
C GLY A 201 -7.20 18.57 -11.99
N THR A 202 -7.92 18.62 -10.88
CA THR A 202 -7.55 19.39 -9.69
C THR A 202 -7.52 18.47 -8.49
N ASP A 203 -6.46 18.56 -7.67
CA ASP A 203 -6.32 17.86 -6.39
C ASP A 203 -5.86 18.89 -5.35
N ILE A 204 -6.66 19.12 -4.32
CA ILE A 204 -6.36 20.06 -3.22
C ILE A 204 -6.38 19.28 -1.94
N ASN A 205 -5.35 19.41 -1.13
CA ASN A 205 -5.22 18.76 0.17
C ASN A 205 -4.81 19.81 1.20
N ASP A 206 -5.51 19.83 2.32
CA ASP A 206 -5.19 20.67 3.48
C ASP A 206 -5.24 19.81 4.73
N LYS A 207 -4.21 19.93 5.55
CA LYS A 207 -4.08 19.12 6.76
C LYS A 207 -3.39 19.95 7.84
N TRP A 208 -3.98 19.97 9.03
CA TRP A 208 -3.44 20.65 10.19
C TRP A 208 -3.56 19.78 11.44
N GLY A 209 -2.72 20.02 12.40
CA GLY A 209 -2.75 19.26 13.63
C GLY A 209 -1.57 19.56 14.54
N TYR A 210 -1.53 18.82 15.64
CA TYR A 210 -0.43 18.89 16.58
C TYR A 210 -0.01 17.52 17.08
N ASN A 211 1.22 17.48 17.59
CA ASN A 211 1.81 16.32 18.21
C ASN A 211 2.47 16.71 19.54
N LEU A 212 2.01 16.11 20.63
CA LEU A 212 2.60 16.23 21.96
C LEU A 212 3.48 15.03 22.22
N LEU A 213 4.78 15.24 22.41
CA LEU A 213 5.74 14.19 22.76
C LEU A 213 6.27 14.41 24.16
N TYR A 214 6.15 13.37 24.98
CA TYR A 214 6.83 13.20 26.25
C TYR A 214 7.75 12.00 26.15
N SER A 215 9.06 12.22 26.12
CA SER A 215 10.05 11.17 25.94
C SER A 215 11.14 11.25 27.01
N LYS A 216 11.49 10.07 27.56
CA LYS A 216 12.65 9.88 28.42
C LYS A 216 13.52 8.78 27.87
N SER A 217 14.78 9.10 27.57
CA SER A 217 15.78 8.16 27.07
C SER A 217 16.98 8.08 28.01
N PHE A 218 17.47 6.88 28.22
CA PHE A 218 18.69 6.60 28.98
C PHE A 218 19.66 5.92 28.04
N PHE A 219 20.88 6.46 27.93
CA PHE A 219 21.96 5.90 27.12
C PHE A 219 23.06 5.46 28.04
N PHE A 220 23.44 4.18 27.95
CA PHE A 220 24.44 3.55 28.83
C PHE A 220 25.80 3.50 28.13
N ASN A 221 26.80 4.08 28.74
CA ASN A 221 28.17 3.96 28.27
C ASN A 221 28.87 2.81 29.01
N SER A 222 29.08 1.69 28.32
CA SER A 222 29.70 0.49 28.90
C SER A 222 31.21 0.65 29.22
N ILE A 223 31.86 1.74 28.82
CA ILE A 223 33.28 2.01 29.06
C ILE A 223 33.43 2.87 30.31
N SER A 224 32.63 3.92 30.48
CA SER A 224 32.71 4.86 31.61
C SER A 224 31.70 4.58 32.73
N ASN A 225 30.84 3.58 32.60
CA ASN A 225 29.66 3.33 33.47
C ASN A 225 28.73 4.55 33.66
N ASP A 226 28.83 5.54 32.79
CA ASP A 226 27.99 6.72 32.84
C ASP A 226 26.64 6.49 32.13
N THR A 227 25.61 7.09 32.66
CA THR A 227 24.26 7.11 32.05
C THR A 227 23.92 8.51 31.61
N ASN A 228 23.81 8.71 30.29
CA ASN A 228 23.31 9.98 29.76
C ASN A 228 21.78 9.91 29.69
N LYS A 229 21.11 10.89 30.32
CA LYS A 229 19.64 11.03 30.34
C LYS A 229 19.21 12.15 29.41
N LEU A 230 18.35 11.83 28.45
CA LEU A 230 17.71 12.79 27.57
C LEU A 230 16.20 12.82 27.87
N SER A 231 15.66 14.00 28.12
CA SER A 231 14.22 14.21 28.31
C SER A 231 13.74 15.22 27.27
N ASN A 232 12.77 14.82 26.43
CA ASN A 232 12.16 15.66 25.41
C ASN A 232 10.68 15.84 25.72
N PHE A 233 10.29 17.10 26.01
CA PHE A 233 8.91 17.50 26.18
C PHE A 233 8.64 18.56 25.15
N GLN A 234 7.84 18.23 24.15
CA GLN A 234 7.62 19.12 22.99
C GLN A 234 6.19 19.07 22.48
N ASN A 235 5.76 20.21 21.95
CA ASN A 235 4.55 20.37 21.15
C ASN A 235 4.95 20.80 19.74
N ALA A 236 4.58 20.02 18.75
CA ALA A 236 4.82 20.28 17.34
C ALA A 236 3.47 20.54 16.65
N ASN A 237 3.19 21.76 16.26
CA ASN A 237 2.09 22.10 15.36
C ASN A 237 2.55 21.93 13.93
N GLN A 238 1.73 21.30 13.11
CA GLN A 238 2.04 21.05 11.70
C GLN A 238 0.85 21.37 10.81
N ASN A 239 1.07 22.26 9.85
CA ASN A 239 0.13 22.59 8.80
C ASN A 239 0.73 22.21 7.45
N THR A 240 -0.03 21.54 6.62
CA THR A 240 0.38 21.19 5.24
C THR A 240 -0.74 21.53 4.29
N PHE A 241 -0.44 22.32 3.29
CA PHE A 241 -1.36 22.66 2.22
C PHE A 241 -0.73 22.33 0.89
N GLY A 242 -1.51 21.77 -0.03
CA GLY A 242 -1.02 21.50 -1.36
C GLY A 242 -2.13 21.41 -2.39
N TYR A 243 -1.79 21.77 -3.63
CA TYR A 243 -2.67 21.55 -4.76
C TYR A 243 -1.90 21.09 -6.00
N THR A 244 -2.59 20.33 -6.84
CA THR A 244 -2.10 19.89 -8.14
C THR A 244 -3.14 20.24 -9.19
N HIS A 245 -2.72 20.96 -10.22
CA HIS A 245 -3.46 21.14 -11.46
C HIS A 245 -2.82 20.32 -12.56
N SER A 246 -3.60 19.61 -13.33
CA SER A 246 -3.09 18.79 -14.43
C SER A 246 -4.01 18.87 -15.62
N GLY A 247 -3.44 19.03 -16.80
CA GLY A 247 -4.13 18.99 -18.08
C GLY A 247 -3.72 17.76 -18.88
N ASN A 248 -4.56 17.32 -19.80
CA ASN A 248 -4.20 16.42 -20.89
C ASN A 248 -5.05 16.76 -22.11
N ILE A 249 -4.38 17.06 -23.21
CA ILE A 249 -5.02 17.20 -24.53
C ILE A 249 -4.49 16.04 -25.38
N SER A 250 -5.39 15.32 -26.03
CA SER A 250 -5.03 14.18 -26.85
C SER A 250 -5.84 14.21 -28.15
N TYR A 251 -5.11 14.23 -29.28
CA TYR A 251 -5.69 14.16 -30.62
C TYR A 251 -5.29 12.85 -31.28
N THR A 252 -6.28 12.11 -31.78
CA THR A 252 -6.10 10.85 -32.50
C THR A 252 -6.50 10.99 -33.95
N GLU A 253 -5.59 10.64 -34.85
CA GLU A 253 -5.79 10.65 -36.30
C GLU A 253 -5.67 9.23 -36.88
N PRO A 254 -6.68 8.69 -37.53
CA PRO A 254 -6.57 7.45 -38.28
C PRO A 254 -5.72 7.66 -39.55
N ILE A 255 -4.62 6.90 -39.64
CA ILE A 255 -3.70 6.93 -40.79
C ILE A 255 -3.89 5.75 -41.74
N GLY A 256 -4.79 4.84 -41.40
CA GLY A 256 -5.15 3.67 -42.21
C GLY A 256 -6.32 2.94 -41.59
N LYS A 257 -6.73 1.82 -42.22
CA LYS A 257 -7.88 1.00 -41.77
C LYS A 257 -7.68 0.45 -40.37
N TYR A 258 -6.43 0.19 -39.96
CA TYR A 258 -6.08 -0.51 -38.72
C TYR A 258 -5.12 0.28 -37.83
N SER A 259 -4.69 1.44 -38.29
CA SER A 259 -3.63 2.22 -37.64
C SER A 259 -4.08 3.63 -37.31
N GLN A 260 -3.66 4.13 -36.17
CA GLN A 260 -3.91 5.47 -35.68
C GLN A 260 -2.63 6.05 -35.09
N VAL A 261 -2.44 7.35 -35.24
CA VAL A 261 -1.42 8.11 -34.51
C VAL A 261 -2.13 9.01 -33.50
N GLN A 262 -1.63 9.06 -32.30
CA GLN A 262 -2.10 9.93 -31.25
C GLN A 262 -0.99 10.86 -30.79
N ILE A 263 -1.29 12.15 -30.74
CA ILE A 263 -0.42 13.17 -30.16
C ILE A 263 -1.06 13.62 -28.87
N SER A 264 -0.28 13.72 -27.80
CA SER A 264 -0.76 14.18 -26.51
C SER A 264 0.18 15.20 -25.87
N TYR A 265 -0.41 16.10 -25.08
CA TYR A 265 0.32 17.04 -24.26
C TYR A 265 -0.30 17.07 -22.87
N SER A 266 0.54 16.89 -21.84
CA SER A 266 0.11 16.70 -20.46
C SER A 266 0.91 17.58 -19.52
N PRO A 267 0.54 18.87 -19.34
CA PRO A 267 1.12 19.73 -18.30
C PRO A 267 0.60 19.36 -16.91
N SER A 268 1.43 19.53 -15.90
CA SER A 268 1.03 19.42 -14.49
C SER A 268 1.83 20.39 -13.63
N TYR A 269 1.15 21.04 -12.70
CA TYR A 269 1.74 21.92 -11.70
C TYR A 269 1.30 21.45 -10.31
N ASN A 270 2.28 21.23 -9.44
CA ASN A 270 2.07 20.82 -8.07
C ASN A 270 2.73 21.83 -7.14
N TYR A 271 1.97 22.38 -6.21
CA TYR A 271 2.43 23.27 -5.16
C TYR A 271 2.14 22.67 -3.81
N ASN A 272 3.11 22.74 -2.88
CA ASN A 272 2.93 22.27 -1.52
C ASN A 272 3.68 23.17 -0.54
N VAL A 273 3.08 23.36 0.62
CA VAL A 273 3.67 24.04 1.77
C VAL A 273 3.60 23.11 2.97
N SER A 274 4.68 23.05 3.73
CA SER A 274 4.72 22.38 5.03
C SER A 274 5.26 23.38 6.06
N ASP A 275 4.45 23.68 7.06
CA ASP A 275 4.82 24.53 8.20
C ASP A 275 4.72 23.69 9.47
N LYS A 276 5.86 23.40 10.07
CA LYS A 276 5.98 22.68 11.33
C LYS A 276 6.67 23.58 12.35
N THR A 277 5.97 23.94 13.40
CA THR A 277 6.51 24.74 14.52
C THR A 277 6.59 23.86 15.77
N THR A 278 7.79 23.54 16.22
CA THR A 278 8.06 22.76 17.41
C THR A 278 8.48 23.65 18.57
N LYS A 279 7.79 23.55 19.69
CA LYS A 279 8.11 24.26 20.93
C LYS A 279 8.43 23.27 22.03
N ARG A 280 9.53 23.52 22.76
CA ARG A 280 9.89 22.78 23.96
C ARG A 280 9.18 23.34 25.18
N TYR A 281 8.97 22.48 26.18
CA TYR A 281 8.42 22.87 27.47
C TYR A 281 9.41 23.74 28.23
N ASP A 282 8.97 24.90 28.70
CA ASP A 282 9.70 25.76 29.59
C ASP A 282 9.21 25.54 31.03
N SER A 283 10.12 25.10 31.91
CA SER A 283 9.79 24.82 33.32
C SER A 283 9.48 26.06 34.13
N THR A 284 9.99 27.21 33.70
CA THR A 284 9.75 28.50 34.37
C THR A 284 8.34 29.02 34.05
N GLU A 285 7.96 29.00 32.77
CA GLU A 285 6.65 29.41 32.31
C GLU A 285 5.58 28.31 32.43
N LYS A 286 5.98 27.08 32.73
CA LYS A 286 5.12 25.88 32.77
C LYS A 286 4.29 25.70 31.50
N ALA A 287 4.85 26.07 30.34
CA ALA A 287 4.20 26.06 29.05
C ALA A 287 5.17 25.68 27.92
N TYR A 288 4.63 25.32 26.74
CA TYR A 288 5.41 25.06 25.52
C TYR A 288 5.65 26.39 24.79
N THR A 289 6.66 27.13 25.18
CA THR A 289 6.94 28.49 24.65
C THR A 289 8.25 28.58 23.90
N LYS A 290 9.25 27.77 24.25
CA LYS A 290 10.60 27.84 23.69
C LYS A 290 10.64 27.19 22.29
N LEU A 291 10.75 28.04 21.25
CA LEU A 291 10.87 27.58 19.88
C LEU A 291 12.15 26.75 19.69
N ASP A 292 11.99 25.58 19.09
CA ASP A 292 13.08 24.73 18.64
C ASP A 292 13.21 24.81 17.13
N THR A 293 14.16 25.60 16.65
CA THR A 293 14.38 25.80 15.22
C THR A 293 14.91 24.55 14.52
N SER A 294 15.63 23.68 15.25
CA SER A 294 16.17 22.42 14.69
C SER A 294 15.09 21.38 14.38
N LEU A 295 13.96 21.45 15.10
CA LEU A 295 12.80 20.58 14.94
C LEU A 295 11.64 21.25 14.22
N SER A 296 11.78 22.54 13.89
CA SER A 296 10.81 23.32 13.14
C SER A 296 11.16 23.33 11.66
N ASN A 297 10.16 23.45 10.80
CA ASN A 297 10.36 23.51 9.37
C ASN A 297 9.31 24.40 8.71
N LYS A 298 9.74 25.23 7.80
CA LYS A 298 8.86 25.93 6.86
C LYS A 298 9.41 25.71 5.47
N TYR A 299 8.71 24.94 4.68
CA TYR A 299 9.15 24.48 3.37
C TYR A 299 8.07 24.70 2.32
N ASN A 300 8.44 25.35 1.22
CA ASN A 300 7.60 25.51 0.03
C ASN A 300 8.19 24.64 -1.08
N PHE A 301 7.34 24.02 -1.87
CA PHE A 301 7.71 23.12 -2.94
C PHE A 301 6.84 23.35 -4.16
N ASP A 302 7.48 23.61 -5.29
CA ASP A 302 6.87 23.75 -6.61
C ASP A 302 7.43 22.67 -7.54
N TYR A 303 6.55 21.97 -8.24
CA TYR A 303 6.95 20.97 -9.20
C TYR A 303 6.09 21.07 -10.46
N THR A 304 6.72 21.52 -11.54
CA THR A 304 6.10 21.66 -12.86
C THR A 304 6.55 20.52 -13.75
N VAL A 305 5.63 19.90 -14.48
CA VAL A 305 5.90 18.86 -15.46
C VAL A 305 5.27 19.23 -16.79
N GLN A 306 6.08 19.22 -17.86
CA GLN A 306 5.63 19.34 -19.24
C GLN A 306 5.92 18.01 -19.94
N ARG A 307 4.89 17.35 -20.47
CA ARG A 307 5.03 16.05 -21.14
C ARG A 307 4.33 16.07 -22.49
N GLY A 308 5.12 15.84 -23.56
CA GLY A 308 4.64 15.62 -24.92
C GLY A 308 4.73 14.14 -25.27
N GLY A 309 3.70 13.58 -25.89
CA GLY A 309 3.65 12.16 -26.26
C GLY A 309 3.23 11.92 -27.69
N LEU A 310 3.89 10.96 -28.35
CA LEU A 310 3.52 10.41 -29.64
C LEU A 310 3.23 8.93 -29.48
N SER A 311 2.04 8.49 -29.89
CA SER A 311 1.63 7.09 -29.82
C SER A 311 1.25 6.58 -31.20
N TYR A 312 1.68 5.37 -31.51
CA TYR A 312 1.19 4.59 -32.64
C TYR A 312 0.31 3.46 -32.12
N VAL A 313 -0.91 3.39 -32.62
CA VAL A 313 -1.91 2.38 -32.25
C VAL A 313 -2.24 1.54 -33.48
N PHE A 314 -2.07 0.24 -33.37
CA PHE A 314 -2.39 -0.74 -34.41
C PHE A 314 -3.40 -1.76 -33.90
N ASN A 315 -4.53 -1.88 -34.59
CA ASN A 315 -5.63 -2.79 -34.23
C ASN A 315 -6.03 -3.60 -35.49
N TYR A 316 -5.62 -4.86 -35.52
CA TYR A 316 -6.00 -5.73 -36.61
C TYR A 316 -6.31 -7.14 -36.11
N LYS A 317 -7.52 -7.63 -36.41
CA LYS A 317 -8.01 -8.97 -36.01
C LYS A 317 -7.73 -9.21 -34.50
N ASN A 318 -6.78 -10.07 -34.24
CA ASN A 318 -6.43 -10.57 -32.93
C ASN A 318 -5.30 -9.76 -32.25
N THR A 319 -4.73 -8.78 -32.95
CA THR A 319 -3.58 -7.98 -32.51
C THR A 319 -4.00 -6.58 -32.14
N ASN A 320 -3.61 -6.13 -30.94
CA ASN A 320 -3.67 -4.74 -30.53
C ASN A 320 -2.27 -4.36 -30.02
N LEU A 321 -1.66 -3.36 -30.67
CA LEU A 321 -0.37 -2.80 -30.30
C LEU A 321 -0.49 -1.31 -30.09
N THR A 322 0.04 -0.81 -29.00
CA THR A 322 0.20 0.63 -28.74
C THR A 322 1.64 0.87 -28.33
N ALA A 323 2.37 1.62 -29.14
CA ALA A 323 3.72 2.08 -28.82
C ALA A 323 3.69 3.59 -28.60
N THR A 324 4.19 4.05 -27.47
CA THR A 324 4.17 5.47 -27.06
C THR A 324 5.59 5.89 -26.67
N VAL A 325 5.99 7.06 -27.10
CA VAL A 325 7.19 7.74 -26.60
C VAL A 325 6.78 9.09 -26.05
N ASN A 326 7.09 9.34 -24.79
CA ASN A 326 6.86 10.63 -24.15
C ASN A 326 8.22 11.32 -23.91
N ALA A 327 8.32 12.59 -24.27
CA ALA A 327 9.36 13.48 -23.80
C ALA A 327 8.81 14.28 -22.62
N GLN A 328 9.52 14.26 -21.51
CA GLN A 328 9.13 14.94 -20.28
C GLN A 328 10.24 15.88 -19.85
N GLN A 329 9.89 17.14 -19.64
CA GLN A 329 10.68 18.10 -18.88
C GLN A 329 9.99 18.37 -17.55
N SER A 330 10.76 18.37 -16.46
CA SER A 330 10.24 18.72 -15.15
C SER A 330 11.18 19.68 -14.44
N HIS A 331 10.56 20.61 -13.71
CA HIS A 331 11.24 21.65 -12.96
C HIS A 331 10.76 21.58 -11.51
N LEU A 332 11.72 21.42 -10.59
CA LEU A 332 11.52 21.33 -9.17
C LEU A 332 12.16 22.56 -8.52
N GLN A 333 11.36 23.30 -7.76
CA GLN A 333 11.83 24.36 -6.89
C GLN A 333 11.44 24.08 -5.46
N GLY A 334 12.36 24.30 -4.52
CA GLY A 334 12.11 24.18 -3.08
C GLY A 334 12.79 25.32 -2.34
N SER A 335 12.11 25.81 -1.30
CA SER A 335 12.71 26.76 -0.37
C SER A 335 12.40 26.37 1.06
N GLN A 336 13.42 26.33 1.88
CA GLN A 336 13.34 26.03 3.32
C GLN A 336 13.80 27.25 4.12
N GLN A 337 13.10 27.53 5.22
CA GLN A 337 13.47 28.59 6.14
C GLN A 337 14.13 28.04 7.44
N TYR A 338 13.63 26.92 7.94
CA TYR A 338 14.14 26.21 9.12
C TYR A 338 14.38 24.73 8.78
N PRO A 339 15.33 24.02 9.45
CA PRO A 339 16.31 24.48 10.46
C PRO A 339 17.42 25.34 9.85
N THR A 340 17.71 25.21 8.59
CA THR A 340 18.65 26.02 7.81
C THR A 340 17.95 26.59 6.59
N SER A 341 18.23 27.85 6.26
CA SER A 341 17.66 28.47 5.06
C SER A 341 18.42 28.02 3.82
N PHE A 342 17.71 27.44 2.85
CA PHE A 342 18.26 27.11 1.55
C PHE A 342 17.20 27.14 0.45
N LYS A 343 17.66 27.21 -0.81
CA LYS A 343 16.82 27.04 -2.00
C LYS A 343 17.38 25.93 -2.84
N THR A 344 16.51 25.11 -3.39
CA THR A 344 16.84 24.04 -4.33
C THR A 344 16.11 24.28 -5.63
N GLU A 345 16.83 24.18 -6.75
CA GLU A 345 16.25 24.27 -8.08
C GLU A 345 16.87 23.17 -8.96
N LYS A 346 16.02 22.35 -9.57
CA LYS A 346 16.46 21.21 -10.39
C LYS A 346 15.60 21.05 -11.63
N TYR A 347 16.28 20.82 -12.76
CA TYR A 347 15.65 20.51 -14.05
C TYR A 347 15.95 19.06 -14.42
N PHE A 348 14.93 18.36 -14.93
CA PHE A 348 15.09 16.99 -15.38
C PHE A 348 14.45 16.83 -16.75
N ASN A 349 15.15 16.12 -17.64
CA ASN A 349 14.66 15.77 -18.97
C ASN A 349 14.66 14.25 -19.10
N ASN A 350 13.53 13.68 -19.47
CA ASN A 350 13.36 12.24 -19.56
C ASN A 350 12.65 11.84 -20.85
N ILE A 351 13.10 10.74 -21.45
CA ILE A 351 12.36 10.04 -22.50
C ILE A 351 11.72 8.82 -21.88
N LEU A 352 10.40 8.70 -22.02
CA LEU A 352 9.60 7.70 -21.35
C LEU A 352 8.88 6.80 -22.39
N PRO A 353 9.55 5.75 -22.91
CA PRO A 353 8.93 4.79 -23.81
C PRO A 353 7.93 3.89 -23.08
N GLN A 354 6.86 3.53 -23.80
CA GLN A 354 5.82 2.60 -23.33
C GLN A 354 5.39 1.72 -24.49
N LEU A 355 5.11 0.45 -24.20
CA LEU A 355 4.63 -0.52 -25.18
C LEU A 355 3.51 -1.35 -24.56
N GLN A 356 2.37 -1.41 -25.22
CA GLN A 356 1.28 -2.33 -24.86
C GLN A 356 1.01 -3.24 -26.07
N PHE A 357 1.05 -4.53 -25.82
CA PHE A 357 0.79 -5.54 -26.85
C PHE A 357 -0.21 -6.55 -26.32
N ASN A 358 -1.30 -6.73 -27.06
CA ASN A 358 -2.30 -7.75 -26.77
C ASN A 358 -2.47 -8.63 -28.02
N TYR A 359 -2.36 -9.93 -27.84
CA TYR A 359 -2.58 -10.88 -28.91
C TYR A 359 -3.54 -11.99 -28.45
N LYS A 360 -4.60 -12.21 -29.21
CA LYS A 360 -5.57 -13.30 -29.01
C LYS A 360 -5.23 -14.44 -29.95
N PHE A 361 -4.62 -15.51 -29.44
CA PHE A 361 -4.39 -16.72 -30.22
C PHE A 361 -5.71 -17.37 -30.65
N SER A 362 -6.70 -17.31 -29.73
CA SER A 362 -8.06 -17.78 -29.93
C SER A 362 -9.02 -17.05 -28.99
N SER A 363 -10.31 -17.35 -29.03
CA SER A 363 -11.27 -16.88 -28.01
C SER A 363 -10.92 -17.36 -26.58
N ALA A 364 -10.15 -18.45 -26.50
CA ALA A 364 -9.76 -19.10 -25.26
C ALA A 364 -8.35 -18.72 -24.78
N SER A 365 -7.51 -18.11 -25.62
CA SER A 365 -6.10 -17.86 -25.32
C SER A 365 -5.69 -16.44 -25.66
N ASN A 366 -5.11 -15.74 -24.71
CA ASN A 366 -4.61 -14.39 -24.91
C ASN A 366 -3.27 -14.15 -24.22
N LEU A 367 -2.44 -13.34 -24.86
CA LEU A 367 -1.19 -12.78 -24.33
C LEU A 367 -1.33 -11.27 -24.21
N ARG A 368 -0.94 -10.74 -23.07
CA ARG A 368 -0.74 -9.29 -22.85
C ARG A 368 0.69 -9.05 -22.43
N PHE A 369 1.32 -8.09 -23.09
CA PHE A 369 2.61 -7.57 -22.68
C PHE A 369 2.47 -6.06 -22.47
N ASN A 370 3.05 -5.56 -21.41
CA ASN A 370 3.08 -4.14 -21.08
C ASN A 370 4.49 -3.78 -20.59
N TYR A 371 5.09 -2.82 -21.25
CA TYR A 371 6.33 -2.19 -20.82
C TYR A 371 6.08 -0.70 -20.66
N ARG A 372 6.55 -0.12 -19.57
CA ARG A 372 6.47 1.31 -19.32
C ARG A 372 7.67 1.81 -18.55
N THR A 373 8.00 3.06 -18.78
CA THR A 373 8.96 3.80 -17.97
C THR A 373 8.28 4.96 -17.26
N SER A 374 8.85 5.36 -16.13
CA SER A 374 8.41 6.53 -15.36
C SER A 374 9.61 7.16 -14.64
N ALA A 375 9.57 8.47 -14.47
CA ALA A 375 10.50 9.22 -13.65
C ALA A 375 9.71 9.89 -12.52
N ASN A 376 10.14 9.71 -11.27
CA ASN A 376 9.47 10.24 -10.09
C ASN A 376 10.39 11.21 -9.36
N ALA A 377 9.88 12.40 -9.06
CA ALA A 377 10.59 13.35 -8.21
C ALA A 377 10.59 12.89 -6.75
N PRO A 378 11.62 13.24 -5.96
CA PRO A 378 11.59 13.07 -4.52
C PRO A 378 10.39 13.77 -3.89
N SER A 379 9.84 13.20 -2.83
CA SER A 379 8.76 13.82 -2.07
C SER A 379 9.31 14.97 -1.20
N ILE A 380 8.40 15.86 -0.76
CA ILE A 380 8.77 16.94 0.18
C ILE A 380 9.46 16.38 1.42
N SER A 381 8.89 15.35 2.04
CA SER A 381 9.46 14.74 3.24
C SER A 381 10.86 14.15 3.04
N GLN A 382 11.19 13.76 1.81
CA GLN A 382 12.52 13.28 1.46
C GLN A 382 13.52 14.43 1.22
N LEU A 383 13.05 15.61 0.81
CA LEU A 383 13.90 16.78 0.55
C LEU A 383 14.13 17.65 1.79
N GLN A 384 13.19 17.67 2.72
CA GLN A 384 13.24 18.49 3.94
C GLN A 384 14.34 18.01 4.89
N THR A 385 15.26 18.88 5.31
CA THR A 385 16.35 18.53 6.22
C THR A 385 15.97 18.65 7.71
N VAL A 386 14.69 18.83 8.01
CA VAL A 386 14.20 18.85 9.40
C VAL A 386 14.27 17.48 10.05
N VAL A 387 14.75 17.43 11.29
CA VAL A 387 14.85 16.19 12.05
C VAL A 387 13.47 15.75 12.56
N ASN A 388 13.13 14.51 12.30
CA ASN A 388 12.04 13.82 12.98
C ASN A 388 12.60 13.07 14.19
N ASN A 389 12.26 13.52 15.37
CA ASN A 389 12.67 12.94 16.66
C ASN A 389 11.48 12.44 17.47
N SER A 390 10.37 12.10 16.82
CA SER A 390 9.20 11.51 17.48
C SER A 390 9.55 10.22 18.22
N ASN A 391 10.61 9.56 17.79
CA ASN A 391 11.31 8.53 18.54
C ASN A 391 12.81 8.90 18.61
N PRO A 392 13.33 9.33 19.77
CA PRO A 392 14.70 9.82 19.90
C PRO A 392 15.80 8.78 19.64
N VAL A 393 15.46 7.49 19.62
CA VAL A 393 16.42 6.42 19.24
C VAL A 393 16.34 6.09 17.75
N LEU A 394 15.32 6.56 17.05
CA LEU A 394 15.08 6.35 15.61
C LEU A 394 14.90 7.70 14.90
N LEU A 395 15.98 8.46 14.82
CA LEU A 395 15.97 9.77 14.17
C LEU A 395 15.89 9.62 12.65
N SER A 396 15.21 10.54 11.99
CA SER A 396 15.23 10.62 10.53
C SER A 396 15.26 12.08 10.07
N THR A 397 15.86 12.29 8.88
CA THR A 397 15.90 13.59 8.20
C THR A 397 15.77 13.37 6.69
N GLY A 398 15.53 14.42 5.93
CA GLY A 398 15.56 14.37 4.47
C GLY A 398 16.94 14.70 3.91
N ASN A 399 17.00 14.79 2.57
CA ASN A 399 18.19 15.12 1.81
C ASN A 399 17.81 16.00 0.61
N ALA A 400 18.26 17.25 0.62
CA ALA A 400 17.95 18.22 -0.43
C ALA A 400 18.63 17.88 -1.79
N ASP A 401 19.65 17.01 -1.79
CA ASP A 401 20.45 16.69 -2.98
C ASP A 401 19.87 15.54 -3.81
N LEU A 402 18.74 14.96 -3.39
CA LEU A 402 18.12 13.86 -4.12
C LEU A 402 17.78 14.20 -5.57
N LYS A 403 17.99 13.20 -6.43
CA LYS A 403 17.60 13.20 -7.84
C LYS A 403 16.28 12.46 -8.03
N GLN A 404 15.70 12.60 -9.22
CA GLN A 404 14.60 11.73 -9.66
C GLN A 404 15.07 10.29 -9.78
N ASP A 405 14.20 9.35 -9.46
CA ASP A 405 14.37 7.97 -9.88
C ASP A 405 13.84 7.75 -11.31
N TYR A 406 14.39 6.77 -12.02
CA TYR A 406 13.91 6.34 -13.33
C TYR A 406 13.62 4.84 -13.30
N THR A 407 12.34 4.51 -13.45
CA THR A 407 11.83 3.15 -13.30
C THR A 407 11.44 2.55 -14.65
N HIS A 408 11.96 1.34 -14.93
CA HIS A 408 11.51 0.44 -15.98
C HIS A 408 10.60 -0.62 -15.37
N PHE A 409 9.44 -0.82 -15.96
CA PHE A 409 8.50 -1.86 -15.56
C PHE A 409 8.04 -2.65 -16.77
N ALA A 410 8.18 -3.98 -16.72
CA ALA A 410 7.68 -4.89 -17.73
C ALA A 410 6.74 -5.92 -17.10
N MET A 411 5.66 -6.26 -17.81
CA MET A 411 4.69 -7.26 -17.39
C MET A 411 4.24 -8.10 -18.60
N ALA A 412 4.22 -9.41 -18.44
CA ALA A 412 3.61 -10.34 -19.38
C ALA A 412 2.55 -11.18 -18.69
N ARG A 413 1.40 -11.35 -19.33
CA ARG A 413 0.30 -12.18 -18.86
C ARG A 413 -0.19 -13.04 -20.00
N PHE A 414 -0.20 -14.35 -19.79
CA PHE A 414 -0.78 -15.33 -20.68
C PHE A 414 -1.92 -16.05 -19.98
N GLY A 415 -3.04 -16.20 -20.65
CA GLY A 415 -4.19 -16.96 -20.16
C GLY A 415 -4.69 -17.92 -21.26
N HIS A 416 -4.99 -19.17 -20.88
CA HIS A 416 -5.65 -20.16 -21.72
C HIS A 416 -6.74 -20.87 -20.94
N THR A 417 -7.94 -20.97 -21.50
CA THR A 417 -9.08 -21.67 -20.88
C THR A 417 -9.71 -22.62 -21.90
N ASN A 418 -9.74 -23.89 -21.58
CA ASN A 418 -10.43 -24.91 -22.41
C ASN A 418 -11.75 -25.28 -21.72
N MET A 419 -12.86 -24.71 -22.19
CA MET A 419 -14.18 -24.95 -21.60
C MET A 419 -14.63 -26.41 -21.75
N ALA A 420 -14.30 -27.09 -22.86
CA ALA A 420 -14.70 -28.46 -23.08
C ALA A 420 -14.02 -29.44 -22.12
N LYS A 421 -12.77 -29.17 -21.77
CA LYS A 421 -12.01 -29.97 -20.81
C LYS A 421 -12.10 -29.42 -19.37
N GLY A 422 -12.66 -28.23 -19.18
CA GLY A 422 -12.72 -27.53 -17.88
C GLY A 422 -11.34 -27.12 -17.36
N THR A 423 -10.33 -26.97 -18.23
CA THR A 423 -8.97 -26.63 -17.80
C THR A 423 -8.67 -25.16 -18.01
N SER A 424 -7.87 -24.61 -17.12
CA SER A 424 -7.37 -23.23 -17.20
C SER A 424 -5.88 -23.17 -16.91
N PHE A 425 -5.15 -22.39 -17.69
CA PHE A 425 -3.75 -22.08 -17.45
C PHE A 425 -3.56 -20.58 -17.43
N PHE A 426 -2.83 -20.11 -16.46
CA PHE A 426 -2.50 -18.71 -16.30
C PHE A 426 -1.03 -18.54 -15.94
N MET A 427 -0.34 -17.65 -16.66
CA MET A 427 1.04 -17.25 -16.39
C MET A 427 1.11 -15.74 -16.26
N PHE A 428 1.81 -15.30 -15.24
CA PHE A 428 2.08 -13.88 -14.98
C PHE A 428 3.56 -13.68 -14.69
N LEU A 429 4.19 -12.79 -15.43
CA LEU A 429 5.58 -12.37 -15.24
C LEU A 429 5.61 -10.85 -15.09
N ASN A 430 6.35 -10.35 -14.13
CA ASN A 430 6.65 -8.92 -14.06
C ASN A 430 8.07 -8.68 -13.57
N GLY A 431 8.64 -7.57 -14.02
CA GLY A 431 9.95 -7.08 -13.59
C GLY A 431 9.96 -5.57 -13.48
N GLN A 432 10.67 -5.08 -12.50
CA GLN A 432 10.95 -3.66 -12.28
C GLN A 432 12.44 -3.48 -12.00
N MET A 433 13.01 -2.47 -12.63
CA MET A 433 14.35 -1.97 -12.34
C MET A 433 14.26 -0.46 -12.15
N THR A 434 14.93 0.08 -11.15
CA THR A 434 14.94 1.53 -10.89
C THR A 434 16.37 2.02 -10.79
N GLN A 435 16.70 2.97 -11.64
CA GLN A 435 17.95 3.74 -11.63
C GLN A 435 17.79 4.93 -10.69
N ASP A 436 18.87 5.37 -10.04
CA ASP A 436 18.86 6.43 -9.03
C ASP A 436 17.78 6.18 -7.95
N TYR A 437 17.57 4.91 -7.57
CA TYR A 437 16.57 4.52 -6.60
C TYR A 437 16.76 5.28 -5.29
N ILE A 438 15.70 5.89 -4.75
CA ILE A 438 15.75 6.60 -3.48
C ILE A 438 15.66 5.57 -2.35
N ALA A 439 16.82 5.16 -1.86
CA ALA A 439 17.03 4.23 -0.76
C ALA A 439 17.27 4.98 0.56
N ASN A 440 17.46 4.24 1.65
CA ASN A 440 17.85 4.79 2.94
C ASN A 440 19.35 4.61 3.20
N GLN A 441 19.95 5.64 3.75
CA GLN A 441 21.20 5.57 4.50
C GLN A 441 20.85 5.52 5.98
N THR A 442 21.33 4.50 6.68
CA THR A 442 21.18 4.37 8.14
C THR A 442 22.56 4.47 8.79
N ILE A 443 22.72 5.41 9.69
CA ILE A 443 23.94 5.65 10.43
C ILE A 443 23.72 5.19 11.87
N LEU A 444 24.57 4.27 12.32
CA LEU A 444 24.58 3.66 13.64
C LEU A 444 25.93 4.00 14.30
N PRO A 445 26.04 5.09 15.05
CA PRO A 445 27.33 5.52 15.60
C PRO A 445 27.81 4.58 16.71
N ALA A 446 29.11 4.28 16.72
CA ALA A 446 29.75 3.47 17.75
C ALA A 446 29.87 4.20 19.12
N SER A 447 29.95 5.54 19.06
CA SER A 447 29.90 6.48 20.21
C SER A 447 28.92 7.60 19.85
N SER A 448 28.47 8.40 20.82
CA SER A 448 27.67 9.59 20.53
C SER A 448 28.44 10.53 19.61
N ASP A 449 27.82 10.96 18.52
CA ASP A 449 28.42 11.76 17.45
C ASP A 449 27.44 12.85 16.98
N THR A 450 27.98 13.86 16.31
CA THR A 450 27.17 14.93 15.68
C THR A 450 27.29 14.83 14.17
N ILE A 451 26.20 14.43 13.51
CA ILE A 451 26.10 14.19 12.07
C ILE A 451 25.20 15.25 11.49
N ASP A 452 25.71 16.09 10.57
CA ASP A 452 24.95 17.20 9.95
C ASP A 452 24.24 18.08 11.00
N ASN A 453 24.92 18.45 12.09
CA ASN A 453 24.40 19.19 13.26
C ASN A 453 23.30 18.46 14.05
N ILE A 454 23.12 17.14 13.83
CA ILE A 454 22.17 16.30 14.56
C ILE A 454 22.98 15.43 15.55
N VAL A 455 22.69 15.58 16.84
CA VAL A 455 23.29 14.72 17.87
C VAL A 455 22.65 13.35 17.81
N VAL A 456 23.44 12.33 17.45
CA VAL A 456 23.03 10.94 17.39
C VAL A 456 23.77 10.19 18.51
N ASN A 457 23.04 9.81 19.54
CA ASN A 457 23.62 9.11 20.68
C ASN A 457 23.96 7.65 20.33
N ARG A 458 24.94 7.08 21.00
CA ARG A 458 25.20 5.65 20.90
C ARG A 458 23.93 4.86 21.26
N GLY A 459 23.54 3.92 20.40
CA GLY A 459 22.28 3.17 20.54
C GLY A 459 21.07 3.86 19.92
N SER A 460 21.27 5.06 19.33
CA SER A 460 20.31 5.66 18.39
C SER A 460 20.77 5.44 16.96
N GLN A 461 19.88 5.69 16.01
CA GLN A 461 20.21 5.72 14.58
C GLN A 461 19.71 7.01 13.94
N LEU A 462 20.38 7.42 12.87
CA LEU A 462 19.91 8.45 11.94
C LEU A 462 19.67 7.82 10.57
N THR A 463 18.48 8.00 10.03
CA THR A 463 18.13 7.54 8.69
C THR A 463 17.86 8.75 7.79
N ARG A 464 18.43 8.75 6.57
CA ARG A 464 18.16 9.74 5.54
C ARG A 464 18.06 9.11 4.15
N PRO A 465 17.28 9.67 3.22
CA PRO A 465 17.17 9.16 1.86
C PRO A 465 18.42 9.51 1.04
N VAL A 466 18.82 8.57 0.16
CA VAL A 466 19.95 8.73 -0.77
C VAL A 466 19.63 8.05 -2.11
N ASN A 467 20.19 8.55 -3.22
CA ASN A 467 20.06 7.85 -4.50
C ASN A 467 21.12 6.76 -4.63
N ILE A 468 20.68 5.52 -4.90
CA ILE A 468 21.56 4.36 -5.11
C ILE A 468 21.01 3.50 -6.24
N ASP A 469 21.88 3.02 -7.11
CA ASP A 469 21.52 2.07 -8.17
C ASP A 469 21.42 0.64 -7.66
N GLY A 470 20.72 -0.19 -8.43
CA GLY A 470 20.68 -1.63 -8.21
C GLY A 470 19.39 -2.14 -7.57
N TYR A 471 18.33 -1.35 -7.55
CA TYR A 471 17.00 -1.85 -7.19
C TYR A 471 16.42 -2.72 -8.31
N TRP A 472 16.04 -3.96 -7.94
CA TRP A 472 15.36 -4.92 -8.80
C TRP A 472 14.19 -5.58 -8.07
N ASN A 473 13.11 -5.83 -8.79
CA ASN A 473 12.01 -6.66 -8.35
C ASN A 473 11.52 -7.48 -9.55
N ALA A 474 11.48 -8.79 -9.42
CA ALA A 474 10.97 -9.69 -10.47
C ALA A 474 10.05 -10.72 -9.83
N ARG A 475 8.97 -11.07 -10.54
CA ARG A 475 8.01 -12.08 -10.10
C ARG A 475 7.52 -12.91 -11.27
N ALA A 476 7.48 -14.22 -11.06
CA ALA A 476 6.85 -15.19 -11.93
C ALA A 476 5.77 -15.92 -11.14
N TYR A 477 4.61 -16.15 -11.74
CA TYR A 477 3.51 -16.90 -11.14
C TYR A 477 2.81 -17.73 -12.20
N LEU A 478 2.57 -18.98 -11.89
CA LEU A 478 1.88 -19.97 -12.71
C LEU A 478 0.68 -20.51 -11.96
N LEU A 479 -0.43 -20.69 -12.64
CA LEU A 479 -1.64 -21.33 -12.13
C LEU A 479 -2.16 -22.31 -13.18
N TYR A 480 -2.42 -23.53 -12.77
CA TYR A 480 -3.07 -24.55 -13.60
C TYR A 480 -4.27 -25.13 -12.88
N GLY A 481 -5.43 -25.03 -13.49
CA GLY A 481 -6.69 -25.55 -12.99
C GLY A 481 -7.22 -26.67 -13.89
N PHE A 482 -7.69 -27.76 -13.28
CA PHE A 482 -8.29 -28.89 -14.00
C PHE A 482 -9.33 -29.62 -13.15
N PRO A 483 -10.38 -30.19 -13.77
CA PRO A 483 -11.37 -30.98 -13.04
C PRO A 483 -10.84 -32.42 -12.81
N LEU A 484 -11.03 -32.92 -11.59
CA LEU A 484 -10.83 -34.34 -11.25
C LEU A 484 -12.20 -34.98 -11.10
N LYS A 485 -12.65 -35.64 -12.17
CA LYS A 485 -14.01 -36.18 -12.30
C LYS A 485 -14.31 -37.29 -11.29
N SER A 486 -13.31 -38.10 -10.89
CA SER A 486 -13.45 -39.18 -9.92
C SER A 486 -13.98 -38.72 -8.56
N ILE A 487 -13.59 -37.54 -8.12
CA ILE A 487 -14.02 -36.92 -6.85
C ILE A 487 -14.92 -35.71 -7.07
N LYS A 488 -15.41 -35.49 -8.29
CA LYS A 488 -16.26 -34.33 -8.66
C LYS A 488 -15.73 -33.03 -8.12
N SER A 489 -14.45 -32.74 -8.29
CA SER A 489 -13.78 -31.58 -7.75
C SER A 489 -12.89 -30.90 -8.79
N ASN A 490 -12.65 -29.62 -8.60
CA ASN A 490 -11.69 -28.85 -9.37
C ASN A 490 -10.39 -28.71 -8.56
N ILE A 491 -9.26 -29.03 -9.20
CA ILE A 491 -7.93 -28.87 -8.62
C ILE A 491 -7.26 -27.66 -9.26
N ASN A 492 -6.71 -26.78 -8.43
CA ASN A 492 -5.87 -25.69 -8.86
C ASN A 492 -4.49 -25.87 -8.22
N VAL A 493 -3.44 -25.84 -9.01
CA VAL A 493 -2.05 -25.88 -8.56
C VAL A 493 -1.41 -24.57 -8.97
N ASN A 494 -0.68 -23.95 -8.04
CA ASN A 494 0.05 -22.72 -8.30
C ASN A 494 1.51 -22.84 -7.86
N ALA A 495 2.37 -22.15 -8.58
CA ALA A 495 3.78 -21.97 -8.25
C ALA A 495 4.18 -20.52 -8.53
N GLY A 496 4.96 -19.95 -7.63
CA GLY A 496 5.45 -18.58 -7.76
C GLY A 496 6.92 -18.49 -7.34
N LEU A 497 7.64 -17.62 -8.04
CA LEU A 497 9.00 -17.21 -7.71
C LEU A 497 9.02 -15.69 -7.69
N SER A 498 9.54 -15.08 -6.64
CA SER A 498 9.86 -13.65 -6.65
C SER A 498 11.28 -13.40 -6.16
N TYR A 499 11.89 -12.40 -6.76
CA TYR A 499 13.20 -11.89 -6.41
C TYR A 499 13.10 -10.39 -6.17
N SER A 500 13.66 -9.92 -5.08
CA SER A 500 13.78 -8.49 -4.76
C SER A 500 15.21 -8.21 -4.32
N ARG A 501 15.81 -7.19 -4.89
CA ARG A 501 17.10 -6.62 -4.50
C ARG A 501 16.89 -5.17 -4.11
N THR A 502 17.04 -4.86 -2.83
CA THR A 502 16.88 -3.50 -2.31
C THR A 502 18.24 -2.97 -1.85
N PRO A 503 18.75 -1.91 -2.49
CA PRO A 503 20.00 -1.26 -2.07
C PRO A 503 19.76 -0.33 -0.88
N GLY A 504 20.79 -0.13 -0.05
CA GLY A 504 20.84 0.86 1.01
C GLY A 504 22.27 1.09 1.50
N LEU A 505 22.46 2.10 2.33
CA LEU A 505 23.74 2.36 2.99
C LEU A 505 23.63 2.10 4.50
N ILE A 506 24.63 1.43 5.06
CA ILE A 506 24.78 1.26 6.50
C ILE A 506 26.18 1.76 6.87
N ASN A 507 26.27 2.85 7.66
CA ASN A 507 27.54 3.50 7.98
C ASN A 507 28.39 3.71 6.71
N ASP A 508 27.81 4.30 5.66
CA ASP A 508 28.41 4.59 4.34
C ASP A 508 28.84 3.38 3.50
N LYS A 509 28.57 2.16 3.95
CA LYS A 509 28.82 0.94 3.16
C LYS A 509 27.53 0.50 2.47
N THR A 510 27.62 0.23 1.15
CA THR A 510 26.48 -0.25 0.39
C THR A 510 26.08 -1.68 0.80
N ASN A 511 24.85 -1.86 1.21
CA ASN A 511 24.22 -3.15 1.42
C ASN A 511 23.17 -3.43 0.34
N TYR A 512 23.10 -4.68 -0.09
CA TYR A 512 22.02 -5.19 -0.91
C TYR A 512 21.28 -6.26 -0.11
N ALA A 513 20.02 -6.01 0.19
CA ALA A 513 19.12 -7.04 0.70
C ALA A 513 18.50 -7.78 -0.49
N ASN A 514 18.95 -9.02 -0.71
CA ASN A 514 18.39 -9.92 -1.71
C ASN A 514 17.38 -10.85 -1.05
N THR A 515 16.15 -10.86 -1.53
CA THR A 515 15.09 -11.73 -1.01
C THR A 515 14.53 -12.57 -2.15
N TYR A 516 14.57 -13.89 -1.98
CA TYR A 516 13.96 -14.87 -2.89
C TYR A 516 12.77 -15.51 -2.18
N ASN A 517 11.60 -15.50 -2.81
CA ASN A 517 10.41 -16.15 -2.27
C ASN A 517 9.99 -17.26 -3.24
N LEU A 518 9.99 -18.49 -2.75
CA LEU A 518 9.49 -19.68 -3.45
C LEU A 518 8.11 -20.00 -2.88
N ASN A 519 7.09 -19.79 -3.68
CA ASN A 519 5.71 -20.00 -3.29
C ASN A 519 5.13 -21.19 -4.06
N GLN A 520 4.41 -22.07 -3.38
CA GLN A 520 3.67 -23.17 -4.00
C GLN A 520 2.36 -23.40 -3.26
N GLY A 521 1.35 -23.85 -3.99
CA GLY A 521 0.07 -24.15 -3.39
C GLY A 521 -0.81 -25.02 -4.25
N PHE A 522 -1.77 -25.66 -3.61
CA PHE A 522 -2.86 -26.34 -4.29
C PHE A 522 -4.19 -26.09 -3.57
N THR A 523 -5.25 -26.17 -4.35
CA THR A 523 -6.61 -26.06 -3.84
C THR A 523 -7.47 -27.10 -4.52
N VAL A 524 -8.19 -27.89 -3.73
CA VAL A 524 -9.24 -28.81 -4.17
C VAL A 524 -10.57 -28.21 -3.77
N ALA A 525 -11.38 -27.80 -4.74
CA ALA A 525 -12.71 -27.26 -4.53
C ALA A 525 -13.76 -28.24 -5.03
N SER A 526 -14.66 -28.66 -4.17
CA SER A 526 -15.67 -29.66 -4.50
C SER A 526 -16.77 -29.07 -5.39
N ASN A 527 -17.33 -29.95 -6.23
CA ASN A 527 -18.57 -29.74 -6.96
C ASN A 527 -19.44 -30.98 -6.84
N VAL A 528 -19.52 -31.53 -5.60
CA VAL A 528 -20.13 -32.83 -5.34
C VAL A 528 -21.64 -32.75 -5.40
N SER A 529 -22.23 -31.76 -4.70
CA SER A 529 -23.68 -31.56 -4.66
C SER A 529 -24.03 -30.13 -4.16
N GLU A 530 -25.27 -29.73 -4.40
CA GLU A 530 -25.83 -28.46 -3.85
C GLU A 530 -25.89 -28.42 -2.31
N LYS A 531 -25.75 -29.59 -1.65
CA LYS A 531 -25.84 -29.72 -0.19
C LYS A 531 -24.48 -29.74 0.49
N LEU A 532 -23.47 -30.21 -0.22
CA LEU A 532 -22.12 -30.37 0.32
C LEU A 532 -21.12 -29.66 -0.58
N ASP A 533 -20.49 -28.64 -0.05
CA ASP A 533 -19.38 -27.92 -0.65
C ASP A 533 -18.19 -27.90 0.30
N PHE A 534 -17.01 -28.27 -0.19
CA PHE A 534 -15.79 -28.19 0.58
C PHE A 534 -14.64 -27.64 -0.26
N THR A 535 -13.72 -26.98 0.42
CA THR A 535 -12.46 -26.54 -0.19
C THR A 535 -11.32 -26.93 0.74
N ILE A 536 -10.37 -27.67 0.20
CA ILE A 536 -9.10 -27.98 0.86
C ILE A 536 -8.03 -27.17 0.17
N SER A 537 -7.23 -26.45 0.93
CA SER A 537 -6.15 -25.62 0.39
C SER A 537 -4.86 -25.83 1.17
N TYR A 538 -3.75 -25.78 0.47
CA TYR A 538 -2.41 -25.73 1.06
C TYR A 538 -1.59 -24.70 0.30
N ASN A 539 -0.93 -23.81 1.03
CA ASN A 539 0.02 -22.86 0.48
C ASN A 539 1.26 -22.87 1.35
N SER A 540 2.43 -22.84 0.75
CA SER A 540 3.68 -22.69 1.45
C SER A 540 4.59 -21.70 0.77
N THR A 541 5.39 -21.00 1.54
CA THR A 541 6.38 -20.05 1.05
C THR A 541 7.70 -20.29 1.78
N TYR A 542 8.76 -20.48 1.02
CA TYR A 542 10.12 -20.50 1.53
C TYR A 542 10.81 -19.21 1.11
N ASN A 543 11.33 -18.48 2.11
CA ASN A 543 11.94 -17.18 1.93
C ASN A 543 13.43 -17.28 2.26
N ILE A 544 14.27 -16.84 1.33
CA ILE A 544 15.72 -16.76 1.47
C ILE A 544 16.08 -15.29 1.51
N VAL A 545 16.76 -14.87 2.57
CA VAL A 545 17.22 -13.48 2.78
C VAL A 545 18.73 -13.47 2.84
N GLU A 546 19.35 -12.73 1.93
CA GLU A 546 20.81 -12.59 1.83
C GLU A 546 21.20 -11.11 1.85
N ASN A 547 22.12 -10.76 2.75
CA ASN A 547 22.68 -9.42 2.89
C ASN A 547 24.16 -9.43 2.54
N THR A 548 24.63 -8.39 1.84
CA THR A 548 26.01 -8.33 1.37
C THR A 548 26.99 -7.92 2.46
N ILE A 549 26.56 -7.08 3.41
CA ILE A 549 27.44 -6.59 4.50
C ILE A 549 27.58 -7.65 5.61
N GLN A 550 26.47 -8.24 6.04
CA GLN A 550 26.49 -9.15 7.19
C GLN A 550 25.86 -10.49 6.83
N LYS A 551 26.65 -11.40 6.28
CA LYS A 551 26.20 -12.74 5.91
C LYS A 551 25.68 -13.57 7.11
N GLY A 552 26.12 -13.29 8.32
CA GLY A 552 25.64 -13.96 9.54
C GLY A 552 24.21 -13.55 9.94
N ALA A 553 23.68 -12.46 9.38
CA ALA A 553 22.29 -12.04 9.58
C ALA A 553 21.34 -12.59 8.51
N ASN A 554 21.84 -13.39 7.57
CA ASN A 554 21.02 -14.11 6.61
C ASN A 554 20.10 -15.05 7.38
N ASN A 555 18.82 -14.94 7.14
CA ASN A 555 17.83 -15.72 7.89
C ASN A 555 16.74 -16.20 6.94
N ASN A 556 16.78 -17.50 6.67
CA ASN A 556 15.75 -18.15 5.88
C ASN A 556 14.55 -18.48 6.76
N TYR A 557 13.38 -18.25 6.27
CA TYR A 557 12.17 -18.59 7.00
C TYR A 557 11.14 -19.27 6.09
N PHE A 558 10.37 -20.14 6.70
CA PHE A 558 9.33 -20.91 6.03
C PHE A 558 7.99 -20.63 6.70
N ASN A 559 6.98 -20.47 5.88
CA ASN A 559 5.60 -20.43 6.35
C ASN A 559 4.71 -21.31 5.47
N HIS A 560 3.74 -21.96 6.11
CA HIS A 560 2.66 -22.61 5.39
C HIS A 560 1.31 -22.36 6.03
N THR A 561 0.28 -22.53 5.21
CA THR A 561 -1.11 -22.47 5.62
C THR A 561 -1.86 -23.63 4.98
N ALA A 562 -2.44 -24.51 5.80
CA ALA A 562 -3.35 -25.57 5.39
C ALA A 562 -4.78 -25.20 5.81
N GLY A 563 -5.73 -25.26 4.88
CA GLY A 563 -7.10 -24.81 5.11
C GLY A 563 -8.14 -25.84 4.70
N LEU A 564 -9.20 -25.98 5.51
CA LEU A 564 -10.42 -26.70 5.20
C LEU A 564 -11.61 -25.79 5.40
N LYS A 565 -12.36 -25.55 4.34
CA LYS A 565 -13.67 -24.92 4.38
C LYS A 565 -14.73 -25.96 4.08
N LEU A 566 -15.77 -26.03 4.87
CA LEU A 566 -16.89 -26.95 4.67
C LEU A 566 -18.19 -26.18 4.82
N ASN A 567 -19.09 -26.37 3.84
CA ASN A 567 -20.47 -25.91 3.88
C ASN A 567 -21.37 -27.11 3.67
N TYR A 568 -22.23 -27.43 4.66
CA TYR A 568 -23.13 -28.55 4.58
C TYR A 568 -24.55 -28.15 4.91
N VAL A 569 -25.48 -28.39 3.97
CA VAL A 569 -26.90 -28.08 4.10
C VAL A 569 -27.67 -29.36 4.48
N MET A 570 -28.09 -29.46 5.73
CA MET A 570 -28.88 -30.58 6.27
C MET A 570 -30.36 -30.24 6.17
N PHE A 571 -31.19 -31.23 5.81
CA PHE A 571 -32.64 -31.14 5.77
C PHE A 571 -33.21 -29.90 5.06
N LYS A 572 -32.46 -29.32 4.08
CA LYS A 572 -32.79 -28.09 3.33
C LYS A 572 -32.91 -26.80 4.20
N LYS A 573 -32.74 -26.87 5.51
CA LYS A 573 -32.97 -25.76 6.45
C LYS A 573 -31.81 -25.46 7.38
N ILE A 574 -31.02 -26.47 7.74
CA ILE A 574 -29.89 -26.32 8.66
C ILE A 574 -28.62 -26.18 7.79
N VAL A 575 -27.87 -25.13 7.97
CA VAL A 575 -26.60 -24.88 7.29
C VAL A 575 -25.47 -24.90 8.31
N PHE A 576 -24.57 -25.84 8.17
CA PHE A 576 -23.35 -25.93 8.96
C PHE A 576 -22.19 -25.41 8.12
N ASN A 577 -21.44 -24.44 8.64
CA ASN A 577 -20.22 -23.95 8.01
C ASN A 577 -19.07 -24.08 8.99
N THR A 578 -17.91 -24.52 8.49
CA THR A 578 -16.66 -24.44 9.25
C THR A 578 -15.52 -24.04 8.35
N ASN A 579 -14.57 -23.29 8.93
CA ASN A 579 -13.33 -22.90 8.31
C ASN A 579 -12.21 -23.15 9.31
N ILE A 580 -11.38 -24.14 9.01
CA ILE A 580 -10.23 -24.53 9.81
C ILE A 580 -8.98 -24.12 9.03
N THR A 581 -8.10 -23.37 9.65
CA THR A 581 -6.85 -22.92 9.02
C THR A 581 -5.71 -23.14 10.01
N GLN A 582 -4.77 -24.02 9.64
CA GLN A 582 -3.54 -24.23 10.39
C GLN A 582 -2.45 -23.42 9.72
N THR A 583 -1.69 -22.67 10.54
CA THR A 583 -0.60 -21.80 10.11
C THR A 583 0.67 -22.11 10.89
N LEU A 584 1.79 -22.27 10.17
CA LEU A 584 3.12 -22.48 10.74
C LEU A 584 4.05 -21.39 10.23
N TYR A 585 4.83 -20.79 11.14
CA TYR A 585 5.99 -19.94 10.86
C TYR A 585 7.22 -20.49 11.54
N THR A 586 8.29 -20.71 10.79
CA THR A 586 9.59 -21.17 11.31
C THR A 586 10.74 -20.34 10.73
N GLY A 587 11.86 -20.24 11.44
CA GLY A 587 13.00 -19.43 11.04
C GLY A 587 12.84 -17.92 11.37
N LEU A 588 11.88 -17.56 12.23
CA LEU A 588 11.73 -16.21 12.76
C LEU A 588 12.66 -15.99 13.96
N SER A 589 12.75 -14.77 14.45
CA SER A 589 13.50 -14.44 15.66
C SER A 589 13.03 -15.27 16.84
N GLN A 590 13.90 -15.47 17.83
CA GLN A 590 13.58 -16.25 19.02
C GLN A 590 12.29 -15.73 19.67
N GLY A 591 11.33 -16.64 19.93
CA GLY A 591 10.03 -16.32 20.50
C GLY A 591 8.93 -15.93 19.48
N TYR A 592 9.26 -15.81 18.18
CA TYR A 592 8.30 -15.44 17.14
C TYR A 592 7.87 -16.60 16.23
N ASN A 593 8.54 -17.76 16.29
CA ASN A 593 8.05 -18.96 15.61
C ASN A 593 6.66 -19.35 16.15
N GLN A 594 5.74 -19.69 15.25
CA GLN A 594 4.36 -19.98 15.62
C GLN A 594 3.82 -21.21 14.89
N ASN A 595 2.97 -21.95 15.61
CA ASN A 595 2.16 -23.02 15.05
C ASN A 595 0.78 -22.95 15.71
N PHE A 596 -0.23 -22.52 14.98
CA PHE A 596 -1.57 -22.34 15.52
C PHE A 596 -2.64 -22.75 14.53
N THR A 597 -3.79 -23.14 15.05
CA THR A 597 -4.97 -23.52 14.29
C THR A 597 -6.13 -22.59 14.60
N LEU A 598 -6.57 -21.85 13.58
CA LEU A 598 -7.78 -21.03 13.66
C LEU A 598 -8.97 -21.88 13.22
N CYS A 599 -9.94 -22.08 14.10
CA CYS A 599 -11.16 -22.80 13.82
C CYS A 599 -12.38 -21.88 14.00
N ASN A 600 -13.07 -21.59 12.90
CA ASN A 600 -14.33 -20.86 12.90
C ASN A 600 -15.44 -21.81 12.51
N ALA A 601 -16.57 -21.80 13.24
CA ALA A 601 -17.72 -22.62 12.94
C ALA A 601 -19.02 -21.83 13.07
N SER A 602 -20.04 -22.22 12.34
CA SER A 602 -21.38 -21.66 12.48
C SER A 602 -22.45 -22.66 12.12
N ILE A 603 -23.60 -22.52 12.79
CA ILE A 603 -24.83 -23.22 12.47
C ILE A 603 -25.90 -22.18 12.19
N ALA A 604 -26.61 -22.32 11.07
CA ALA A 604 -27.69 -21.45 10.69
C ALA A 604 -28.97 -22.25 10.47
N TYR A 605 -30.12 -21.69 10.84
CA TYR A 605 -31.43 -22.26 10.59
C TYR A 605 -32.24 -21.29 9.71
N LYS A 606 -32.71 -21.79 8.56
CA LYS A 606 -33.58 -21.04 7.64
C LYS A 606 -35.01 -21.16 8.06
N LEU A 607 -35.51 -20.07 8.63
CA LEU A 607 -36.89 -19.91 9.10
C LEU A 607 -37.78 -19.54 7.87
N MET A 608 -39.09 -19.72 8.05
CA MET A 608 -40.15 -19.48 7.05
C MET A 608 -40.12 -20.48 5.87
N LYS A 609 -41.26 -20.69 5.23
CA LYS A 609 -41.35 -21.48 3.98
C LYS A 609 -40.57 -20.86 2.83
N SER A 610 -40.52 -19.54 2.79
CA SER A 610 -39.75 -18.75 1.78
C SER A 610 -38.24 -18.75 2.03
N GLN A 611 -37.77 -19.26 3.18
CA GLN A 611 -36.35 -19.17 3.62
C GLN A 611 -35.83 -17.73 3.66
N ALA A 612 -36.71 -16.76 3.84
CA ALA A 612 -36.35 -15.36 3.83
C ALA A 612 -35.68 -14.89 5.13
N LEU A 613 -35.92 -15.60 6.23
CA LEU A 613 -35.34 -15.32 7.54
C LEU A 613 -34.34 -16.42 7.91
N GLU A 614 -33.13 -16.05 8.27
CA GLU A 614 -32.07 -16.95 8.72
C GLU A 614 -31.56 -16.51 10.10
N ALA A 615 -31.56 -17.44 11.06
CA ALA A 615 -30.93 -17.27 12.37
C ALA A 615 -29.63 -18.08 12.38
N LYS A 616 -28.50 -17.43 12.69
CA LYS A 616 -27.17 -18.01 12.64
C LYS A 616 -26.43 -17.77 13.95
N LEU A 617 -25.87 -18.83 14.51
CA LEU A 617 -24.92 -18.77 15.62
C LEU A 617 -23.54 -19.09 15.07
N SER A 618 -22.57 -18.24 15.35
CA SER A 618 -21.18 -18.38 14.90
C SER A 618 -20.24 -18.35 16.10
N VAL A 619 -19.18 -19.15 16.04
CA VAL A 619 -18.02 -19.03 16.92
C VAL A 619 -16.79 -18.77 16.07
N TYR A 620 -16.05 -17.76 16.46
CA TYR A 620 -14.77 -17.40 15.85
C TYR A 620 -13.64 -17.79 16.79
N ASP A 621 -12.56 -18.34 16.24
CA ASP A 621 -11.39 -18.82 16.97
C ASP A 621 -11.77 -19.78 18.11
N LEU A 622 -12.49 -20.84 17.77
CA LEU A 622 -12.98 -21.86 18.74
C LEU A 622 -11.86 -22.40 19.64
N LEU A 623 -10.65 -22.48 19.13
CA LEU A 623 -9.48 -23.00 19.87
C LEU A 623 -8.73 -21.91 20.64
N ASN A 624 -9.12 -20.65 20.52
CA ASN A 624 -8.48 -19.46 21.13
C ASN A 624 -6.97 -19.37 20.85
N GLN A 625 -6.57 -19.70 19.61
CA GLN A 625 -5.17 -19.75 19.17
C GLN A 625 -4.82 -18.62 18.20
N ASN A 626 -5.75 -17.73 17.87
CA ASN A 626 -5.51 -16.68 16.89
C ASN A 626 -4.31 -15.81 17.25
N ASN A 627 -3.44 -15.58 16.29
CA ASN A 627 -2.22 -14.81 16.46
C ASN A 627 -1.90 -14.03 15.17
N ASN A 628 -1.29 -12.85 15.31
CA ASN A 628 -0.88 -12.02 14.19
C ASN A 628 0.62 -11.74 14.26
N ILE A 629 1.36 -12.41 13.39
CA ILE A 629 2.81 -12.24 13.27
C ILE A 629 3.13 -11.82 11.84
N SER A 630 4.01 -10.85 11.71
CA SER A 630 4.55 -10.41 10.43
C SER A 630 6.06 -10.27 10.50
N ARG A 631 6.73 -10.57 9.38
CA ARG A 631 8.15 -10.30 9.17
C ARG A 631 8.32 -9.26 8.07
N ASN A 632 9.12 -8.26 8.34
CA ASN A 632 9.54 -7.25 7.37
C ASN A 632 11.06 -7.31 7.21
N VAL A 633 11.52 -7.32 5.95
CA VAL A 633 12.94 -7.30 5.60
C VAL A 633 13.21 -6.06 4.77
N THR A 634 14.11 -5.23 5.26
CA THR A 634 14.57 -4.02 4.58
C THR A 634 16.06 -4.15 4.23
N GLU A 635 16.60 -3.14 3.58
CA GLU A 635 18.04 -3.04 3.31
C GLU A 635 18.90 -2.86 4.55
N THR A 636 18.30 -2.51 5.70
CA THR A 636 19.01 -2.14 6.93
C THR A 636 18.72 -3.05 8.12
N TYR A 637 17.57 -3.76 8.12
CA TYR A 637 17.20 -4.63 9.25
C TYR A 637 16.19 -5.72 8.83
N VAL A 638 16.07 -6.74 9.67
CA VAL A 638 14.93 -7.66 9.74
C VAL A 638 14.12 -7.34 10.99
N GLU A 639 12.81 -7.30 10.85
CA GLU A 639 11.86 -6.99 11.93
C GLU A 639 10.77 -8.05 12.00
N ASP A 640 10.58 -8.62 13.19
CA ASP A 640 9.45 -9.47 13.53
C ASP A 640 8.52 -8.73 14.47
N THR A 641 7.25 -8.70 14.12
CA THR A 641 6.20 -8.03 14.89
C THR A 641 5.10 -9.00 15.23
N ARG A 642 4.69 -9.02 16.50
CA ARG A 642 3.49 -9.70 16.98
C ARG A 642 2.52 -8.67 17.52
N SER A 643 1.28 -8.67 17.02
CA SER A 643 0.25 -7.72 17.43
C SER A 643 -0.93 -8.44 18.08
N ASN A 644 -1.64 -7.74 18.98
CA ASN A 644 -2.90 -8.21 19.50
C ASN A 644 -3.92 -8.38 18.35
N ILE A 645 -4.80 -9.36 18.51
CA ILE A 645 -5.83 -9.68 17.54
C ILE A 645 -7.09 -10.12 18.29
N LEU A 646 -8.23 -10.02 17.62
CA LEU A 646 -9.49 -10.50 18.17
C LEU A 646 -9.40 -12.00 18.44
N LYS A 647 -9.57 -12.38 19.71
CA LYS A 647 -9.57 -13.75 20.22
C LYS A 647 -10.97 -14.39 20.02
N GLN A 648 -11.20 -15.52 20.68
CA GLN A 648 -12.46 -16.23 20.63
C GLN A 648 -13.67 -15.35 20.99
N TYR A 649 -14.69 -15.38 20.13
CA TYR A 649 -15.98 -14.75 20.43
C TYR A 649 -17.13 -15.48 19.73
N PHE A 650 -18.33 -15.28 20.28
CA PHE A 650 -19.57 -15.80 19.75
C PHE A 650 -20.41 -14.67 19.15
N MET A 651 -21.09 -14.97 18.05
CA MET A 651 -21.96 -14.00 17.40
C MET A 651 -23.29 -14.64 16.99
N PHE A 652 -24.39 -14.02 17.39
CA PHE A 652 -25.72 -14.36 16.88
C PHE A 652 -26.09 -13.36 15.77
N THR A 653 -26.53 -13.88 14.64
CA THR A 653 -26.90 -13.07 13.46
C THR A 653 -28.31 -13.44 13.00
N LEU A 654 -29.17 -12.46 12.84
CA LEU A 654 -30.48 -12.60 12.24
C LEU A 654 -30.50 -11.89 10.89
N THR A 655 -30.72 -12.63 9.81
CA THR A 655 -30.71 -12.10 8.45
C THR A 655 -32.09 -12.25 7.82
N TYR A 656 -32.68 -11.14 7.40
CA TYR A 656 -33.92 -11.13 6.65
C TYR A 656 -33.70 -10.64 5.21
N SER A 657 -34.02 -11.51 4.23
CA SER A 657 -33.82 -11.25 2.81
C SER A 657 -35.13 -10.80 2.16
N LEU A 658 -35.24 -9.51 1.86
CA LEU A 658 -36.35 -8.95 1.09
C LEU A 658 -36.07 -9.16 -0.42
N ARG A 659 -36.83 -10.07 -1.05
CA ARG A 659 -36.79 -10.28 -2.49
C ARG A 659 -38.14 -9.91 -3.08
N LYS A 660 -38.24 -8.75 -3.73
CA LYS A 660 -39.41 -8.34 -4.48
C LYS A 660 -39.00 -8.28 -5.96
N PHE A 661 -39.25 -9.36 -6.69
CA PHE A 661 -39.16 -9.32 -8.15
C PHE A 661 -40.55 -8.86 -8.65
N LYS A 662 -40.65 -7.66 -9.20
CA LYS A 662 -41.72 -7.33 -10.15
C LYS A 662 -41.34 -7.97 -11.49
N MET A 663 -42.09 -8.98 -11.92
CA MET A 663 -42.12 -9.39 -13.31
C MET A 663 -42.76 -8.28 -14.16
#